data_70325207002892cc06820e1cc1b8af2a
#
_entry.id   70325207002892cc06820e1cc1b8af2a
#
_cell.length_a   1.000
_cell.length_b   1.000
_cell.length_c   1.000
_cell.angle_alpha   90.00
_cell.angle_beta   90.00
_cell.angle_gamma   90.00
#
_symmetry.space_group_name_H-M   'P 1'
#
loop_
_entity.id
_entity.type
_entity.pdbx_description
1 polymer ?
#
loop_
_entity_poly.entity_id
_entity_poly.type
_entity_poly.pdbx_seq_one_letter_code
_entity_poly.pdbx_strand_id
1 'polypeptide(L)'
;GLGLLAMLTMLIGMVGLLFRPLIVAIVLGLAAVGLWVALEQSAKRLSAKRRAEAQCDGVASEGQSSTSARNALEDGCAQRANRRAWAPETDWAPRALLVLLLLLGASSLLWVLLTHSLAPPIDWDVLAYHLDLPKRYLEQHRIVYVPDNPSSNWPLNLELLFTIALSFGSDLAANLTTLSMVALAACGLLLVARRLLDDRAGAIAVALFLTIPTVKRLGGVAMVDAAMGLFVLGAAYSFERWARERSVGWLSLCAIFCGLLAGSKLTGAGFAILYFLLLLWEEGRRMWRERGSRRAPQWGELVRNGLIYGLIGIALVGPWYLRSVLNTGNPVFPFAYDLFGGRNWDALGDEYHTRMLESTFTAEIPKTLVGLAQSYYYMIFEPSLLGGYRGHLGVLVTLGLLAGLALLPWAPRFVRQSLFVCVAFWMLWFFLTSHQARFILPLAPLLSLIAAFAVVRAMDWLRRPALQAVLLGLLALAIMPEWPWYYSGERALFLSRVPYLSGAQSRDAFLDANVDAMPLFRFVNTQLPPDSRVLLMPYESRSYYLDRSYLWGHPIAQRLVRWEQQQSPEMALATLRSLGVTHLLENPRWLYTELRYWDQIRPLMLELQARCAEPLFRDGAGVVFVLREVCVPGSLSTDDTDFRTIS
;
A
#
# COMPACT_ATOMS: atom_id res chain seq x y z
N GLY A 1 -10.38 -8.15 11.81
CA GLY A 1 -11.03 -6.85 11.89
C GLY A 1 -11.02 -6.15 10.54
N LEU A 2 -9.96 -5.46 10.18
CA LEU A 2 -9.88 -4.62 8.96
C LEU A 2 -10.21 -5.38 7.66
N GLY A 3 -9.69 -6.60 7.48
CA GLY A 3 -10.00 -7.42 6.30
C GLY A 3 -11.48 -7.80 6.22
N LEU A 4 -12.10 -8.17 7.35
CA LEU A 4 -13.54 -8.44 7.40
C LEU A 4 -14.36 -7.19 7.07
N LEU A 5 -13.95 -6.04 7.58
CA LEU A 5 -14.61 -4.78 7.31
C LEU A 5 -14.55 -4.40 5.84
N ALA A 6 -13.37 -4.55 5.18
CA ALA A 6 -13.24 -4.35 3.75
C ALA A 6 -14.14 -5.30 2.94
N MET A 7 -14.20 -6.58 3.32
CA MET A 7 -15.06 -7.57 2.64
C MET A 7 -16.56 -7.27 2.80
N LEU A 8 -17.00 -6.88 4.00
CA LEU A 8 -18.39 -6.46 4.20
C LEU A 8 -18.71 -5.22 3.37
N THR A 9 -17.80 -4.24 3.32
CA THR A 9 -17.98 -3.05 2.49
C THR A 9 -18.04 -3.40 1.00
N MET A 10 -17.23 -4.37 0.54
CA MET A 10 -17.31 -4.88 -0.82
C MET A 10 -18.70 -5.50 -1.11
N LEU A 11 -19.17 -6.39 -0.24
CA LEU A 11 -20.46 -7.05 -0.44
C LEU A 11 -21.62 -6.05 -0.50
N ILE A 12 -21.72 -5.13 0.47
CA ILE A 12 -22.76 -4.10 0.46
C ILE A 12 -22.62 -3.14 -0.74
N GLY A 13 -21.40 -2.86 -1.17
CA GLY A 13 -21.13 -1.99 -2.34
C GLY A 13 -21.50 -2.65 -3.66
N MET A 14 -21.31 -3.95 -3.78
CA MET A 14 -21.71 -4.71 -4.98
C MET A 14 -23.24 -4.78 -5.16
N VAL A 15 -24.00 -4.74 -4.08
CA VAL A 15 -25.47 -4.74 -4.12
C VAL A 15 -26.10 -3.35 -3.99
N GLY A 16 -25.31 -2.28 -3.98
CA GLY A 16 -25.82 -0.90 -3.97
C GLY A 16 -26.27 -0.38 -2.60
N LEU A 17 -25.63 -0.82 -1.53
CA LEU A 17 -25.99 -0.48 -0.16
C LEU A 17 -24.94 0.34 0.60
N LEU A 18 -24.08 1.11 -0.11
CA LEU A 18 -23.04 1.97 0.49
C LEU A 18 -23.62 3.27 1.06
N PHE A 19 -24.62 3.16 1.92
CA PHE A 19 -25.18 4.32 2.63
C PHE A 19 -24.37 4.61 3.89
N ARG A 20 -24.01 5.89 4.10
CA ARG A 20 -23.21 6.32 5.27
C ARG A 20 -23.75 5.81 6.61
N PRO A 21 -25.07 5.88 6.94
CA PRO A 21 -25.56 5.36 8.20
C PRO A 21 -25.33 3.86 8.37
N LEU A 22 -25.48 3.08 7.28
CA LEU A 22 -25.26 1.63 7.33
C LEU A 22 -23.79 1.30 7.56
N ILE A 23 -22.87 1.99 6.88
CA ILE A 23 -21.43 1.82 7.07
C ILE A 23 -21.05 2.11 8.53
N VAL A 24 -21.51 3.24 9.07
CA VAL A 24 -21.24 3.65 10.44
C VAL A 24 -21.80 2.61 11.44
N ALA A 25 -23.02 2.12 11.23
CA ALA A 25 -23.62 1.09 12.08
C ALA A 25 -22.79 -0.22 12.06
N ILE A 26 -22.32 -0.65 10.90
CA ILE A 26 -21.46 -1.84 10.76
C ILE A 26 -20.13 -1.63 11.51
N VAL A 27 -19.49 -0.47 11.35
CA VAL A 27 -18.22 -0.17 12.02
C VAL A 27 -18.39 -0.19 13.55
N LEU A 28 -19.41 0.50 14.05
CA LEU A 28 -19.69 0.55 15.49
C LEU A 28 -20.06 -0.84 16.06
N GLY A 29 -20.86 -1.62 15.33
CA GLY A 29 -21.21 -2.99 15.72
C GLY A 29 -19.98 -3.90 15.82
N LEU A 30 -19.11 -3.88 14.81
CA LEU A 30 -17.87 -4.65 14.81
C LEU A 30 -16.89 -4.18 15.90
N ALA A 31 -16.81 -2.87 16.15
CA ALA A 31 -16.00 -2.33 17.24
C ALA A 31 -16.51 -2.80 18.62
N ALA A 32 -17.82 -2.79 18.84
CA ALA A 32 -18.44 -3.26 20.08
C ALA A 32 -18.19 -4.76 20.30
N VAL A 33 -18.35 -5.60 19.25
CA VAL A 33 -18.02 -7.03 19.32
C VAL A 33 -16.53 -7.24 19.60
N GLY A 34 -15.64 -6.50 18.93
CA GLY A 34 -14.20 -6.57 19.16
C GLY A 34 -13.81 -6.20 20.58
N LEU A 35 -14.41 -5.14 21.14
CA LEU A 35 -14.19 -4.73 22.53
C LEU A 35 -14.70 -5.79 23.52
N TRP A 36 -15.89 -6.32 23.29
CA TRP A 36 -16.45 -7.39 24.14
C TRP A 36 -15.54 -8.61 24.17
N VAL A 37 -15.09 -9.10 22.99
CA VAL A 37 -14.15 -10.24 22.88
C VAL A 37 -12.83 -9.94 23.58
N ALA A 38 -12.29 -8.72 23.43
CA ALA A 38 -11.05 -8.32 24.10
C ALA A 38 -11.20 -8.30 25.63
N LEU A 39 -12.31 -7.79 26.15
CA LEU A 39 -12.62 -7.77 27.58
C LEU A 39 -12.77 -9.19 28.12
N GLU A 40 -13.52 -10.06 27.45
CA GLU A 40 -13.68 -11.45 27.82
C GLU A 40 -12.34 -12.21 27.86
N GLN A 41 -11.50 -12.04 26.84
CA GLN A 41 -10.16 -12.66 26.82
C GLN A 41 -9.27 -12.12 27.94
N SER A 42 -9.35 -10.82 28.23
CA SER A 42 -8.60 -10.21 29.32
C SER A 42 -9.04 -10.75 30.68
N ALA A 43 -10.35 -10.89 30.90
CA ALA A 43 -10.92 -11.50 32.11
C ALA A 43 -10.46 -12.96 32.27
N LYS A 44 -10.51 -13.77 31.20
CA LYS A 44 -10.01 -15.16 31.21
C LYS A 44 -8.51 -15.22 31.52
N ARG A 45 -7.69 -14.33 30.97
CA ARG A 45 -6.23 -14.25 31.27
C ARG A 45 -5.98 -13.87 32.73
N LEU A 46 -6.70 -12.88 33.25
CA LEU A 46 -6.59 -12.46 34.65
C LEU A 46 -7.00 -13.58 35.61
N SER A 47 -8.09 -14.30 35.31
CA SER A 47 -8.52 -15.44 36.12
C SER A 47 -7.52 -16.60 36.08
N ALA A 48 -6.97 -16.90 34.90
CA ALA A 48 -5.93 -17.92 34.73
C ALA A 48 -4.64 -17.54 35.48
N LYS A 49 -4.25 -16.23 35.44
CA LYS A 49 -3.11 -15.71 36.18
C LYS A 49 -3.31 -15.83 37.72
N ARG A 50 -4.49 -15.42 38.23
CA ARG A 50 -4.84 -15.56 39.65
C ARG A 50 -4.84 -17.02 40.11
N ARG A 51 -5.36 -17.95 39.29
CA ARG A 51 -5.33 -19.40 39.60
C ARG A 51 -3.88 -19.92 39.64
N ALA A 52 -3.04 -19.49 38.73
CA ALA A 52 -1.62 -19.89 38.68
C ALA A 52 -0.81 -19.31 39.84
N GLU A 53 -1.14 -18.09 40.31
CA GLU A 53 -0.56 -17.46 41.50
C GLU A 53 -1.00 -18.17 42.76
N ALA A 54 -2.30 -18.42 42.92
CA ALA A 54 -2.87 -19.18 44.04
C ALA A 54 -2.31 -20.62 44.13
N GLN A 55 -2.01 -21.24 42.98
CA GLN A 55 -1.44 -22.58 42.96
C GLN A 55 0.04 -22.58 43.38
N CYS A 56 0.81 -21.49 43.04
CA CYS A 56 2.17 -21.32 43.53
C CYS A 56 2.22 -21.01 45.04
N ASP A 57 1.26 -20.21 45.55
CA ASP A 57 1.15 -19.88 46.98
C ASP A 57 0.70 -21.08 47.81
N GLY A 58 -0.20 -21.93 47.27
CA GLY A 58 -0.67 -23.15 47.92
C GLY A 58 0.42 -24.23 48.08
N VAL A 59 1.30 -24.36 47.12
CA VAL A 59 2.47 -25.28 47.18
C VAL A 59 3.49 -24.85 48.24
N ALA A 60 3.56 -23.55 48.53
CA ALA A 60 4.42 -23.05 49.61
C ALA A 60 3.89 -23.32 51.02
N SER A 61 2.58 -23.58 51.15
CA SER A 61 1.90 -23.77 52.44
C SER A 61 1.59 -25.22 52.82
N GLU A 62 1.56 -26.16 51.86
CA GLU A 62 1.22 -27.57 52.08
C GLU A 62 2.46 -28.48 52.09
N GLY A 63 2.86 -28.96 53.25
CA GLY A 63 4.02 -29.83 53.47
C GLY A 63 3.90 -31.29 53.04
N GLN A 64 2.87 -31.71 52.27
CA GLN A 64 2.61 -33.11 51.92
C GLN A 64 2.15 -33.27 50.48
N SER A 65 3.07 -33.35 49.54
CA SER A 65 2.82 -33.96 48.22
C SER A 65 4.08 -34.63 47.67
N SER A 66 3.92 -35.63 46.78
CA SER A 66 5.00 -36.43 46.24
C SER A 66 6.12 -35.56 45.64
N THR A 67 7.38 -35.88 45.95
CA THR A 67 8.62 -35.14 45.61
C THR A 67 8.74 -34.80 44.10
N SER A 68 8.20 -35.66 43.23
CA SER A 68 8.30 -35.46 41.78
C SER A 68 7.37 -34.37 41.23
N ALA A 69 6.14 -34.25 41.74
CA ALA A 69 5.20 -33.21 41.30
C ALA A 69 5.57 -31.83 41.85
N ARG A 70 6.17 -31.80 43.03
CA ARG A 70 6.68 -30.58 43.69
C ARG A 70 7.88 -30.01 42.92
N ASN A 71 8.86 -30.83 42.53
CA ASN A 71 10.03 -30.41 41.75
C ASN A 71 9.63 -29.85 40.37
N ALA A 72 8.66 -30.44 39.68
CA ALA A 72 8.17 -29.94 38.39
C ALA A 72 7.41 -28.58 38.51
N LEU A 73 6.70 -28.37 39.63
CA LEU A 73 6.01 -27.10 39.92
C LEU A 73 7.00 -26.01 40.39
N GLU A 74 7.96 -26.38 41.23
CA GLU A 74 9.05 -25.48 41.69
C GLU A 74 9.93 -25.05 40.54
N ASP A 75 10.28 -25.96 39.60
CA ASP A 75 10.99 -25.64 38.35
C ASP A 75 10.15 -24.73 37.44
N GLY A 76 8.86 -24.96 37.33
CA GLY A 76 7.94 -24.09 36.58
C GLY A 76 7.80 -22.68 37.20
N CYS A 77 7.75 -22.58 38.52
CA CYS A 77 7.71 -21.30 39.24
C CYS A 77 9.06 -20.59 39.23
N ALA A 78 10.17 -21.33 39.40
CA ALA A 78 11.53 -20.81 39.27
C ALA A 78 11.87 -20.34 37.84
N GLN A 79 11.45 -21.06 36.82
CA GLN A 79 11.58 -20.62 35.43
C GLN A 79 10.76 -19.36 35.12
N ARG A 80 9.59 -19.17 35.75
CA ARG A 80 8.80 -17.94 35.63
C ARG A 80 9.43 -16.77 36.39
N ALA A 81 10.01 -17.02 37.58
CA ALA A 81 10.78 -16.02 38.34
C ALA A 81 12.07 -15.63 37.60
N ASN A 82 12.77 -16.62 37.00
CA ASN A 82 14.00 -16.38 36.23
C ASN A 82 13.75 -15.67 34.88
N ARG A 83 12.58 -15.79 34.29
CA ARG A 83 12.18 -14.97 33.13
C ARG A 83 11.91 -13.51 33.52
N ARG A 84 11.71 -13.19 34.79
CA ARG A 84 11.58 -11.83 35.34
C ARG A 84 12.90 -11.26 35.86
N ALA A 85 13.85 -12.12 36.22
CA ALA A 85 15.19 -11.71 36.61
C ALA A 85 15.98 -11.36 35.34
N TRP A 86 15.99 -10.09 35.01
CA TRP A 86 16.88 -9.54 34.01
C TRP A 86 18.32 -9.69 34.50
N ALA A 87 19.21 -10.12 33.60
CA ALA A 87 20.62 -10.33 33.84
C ALA A 87 21.37 -9.10 34.45
N PRO A 88 22.55 -9.28 34.98
CA PRO A 88 23.22 -8.34 35.90
C PRO A 88 23.44 -6.92 35.35
N GLU A 89 23.63 -5.97 36.26
CA GLU A 89 23.74 -4.50 36.08
C GLU A 89 24.74 -4.01 35.02
N THR A 90 25.62 -4.88 34.52
CA THR A 90 26.69 -4.55 33.56
C THR A 90 26.21 -4.34 32.11
N ASP A 91 24.96 -4.70 31.75
CA ASP A 91 24.45 -4.69 30.37
C ASP A 91 23.50 -3.51 30.03
N TRP A 92 23.59 -2.41 30.77
CA TRP A 92 22.71 -1.25 30.59
C TRP A 92 22.89 -0.56 29.22
N ALA A 93 24.11 -0.50 28.69
CA ALA A 93 24.42 0.25 27.49
C ALA A 93 23.75 -0.34 26.23
N PRO A 94 23.84 -1.65 25.94
CA PRO A 94 23.08 -2.23 24.83
C PRO A 94 21.55 -2.06 24.96
N ARG A 95 21.03 -2.13 26.20
CA ARG A 95 19.58 -1.94 26.46
C ARG A 95 19.15 -0.51 26.21
N ALA A 96 19.91 0.48 26.68
CA ALA A 96 19.63 1.89 26.43
C ALA A 96 19.61 2.20 24.92
N LEU A 97 20.54 1.62 24.16
CA LEU A 97 20.60 1.79 22.71
C LEU A 97 19.43 1.10 21.97
N LEU A 98 18.95 -0.06 22.44
CA LEU A 98 17.73 -0.67 21.90
C LEU A 98 16.50 0.21 22.16
N VAL A 99 16.39 0.81 23.35
CA VAL A 99 15.33 1.78 23.66
C VAL A 99 15.45 3.02 22.77
N LEU A 100 16.68 3.54 22.56
CA LEU A 100 16.93 4.65 21.65
C LEU A 100 16.46 4.32 20.22
N LEU A 101 16.77 3.13 19.71
CA LEU A 101 16.32 2.69 18.39
C LEU A 101 14.78 2.65 18.29
N LEU A 102 14.10 2.14 19.31
CA LEU A 102 12.62 2.17 19.37
C LEU A 102 12.07 3.58 19.39
N LEU A 103 12.72 4.50 20.14
CA LEU A 103 12.32 5.91 20.18
C LEU A 103 12.52 6.60 18.83
N LEU A 104 13.61 6.30 18.11
CA LEU A 104 13.84 6.78 16.74
C LEU A 104 12.74 6.28 15.78
N GLY A 105 12.37 5.01 15.88
CA GLY A 105 11.25 4.47 15.11
C GLY A 105 9.92 5.15 15.46
N ALA A 106 9.60 5.27 16.73
CA ALA A 106 8.36 5.92 17.20
C ALA A 106 8.31 7.40 16.79
N SER A 107 9.44 8.13 16.85
CA SER A 107 9.51 9.52 16.39
C SER A 107 9.31 9.65 14.89
N SER A 108 9.76 8.67 14.10
CA SER A 108 9.46 8.63 12.65
C SER A 108 7.95 8.47 12.40
N LEU A 109 7.26 7.65 13.20
CA LEU A 109 5.80 7.50 13.08
C LEU A 109 5.05 8.79 13.44
N LEU A 110 5.51 9.49 14.51
CA LEU A 110 4.98 10.81 14.87
C LEU A 110 5.23 11.83 13.74
N TRP A 111 6.40 11.79 13.13
CA TRP A 111 6.72 12.62 11.98
C TRP A 111 5.74 12.39 10.81
N VAL A 112 5.49 11.13 10.47
CA VAL A 112 4.53 10.76 9.42
C VAL A 112 3.13 11.29 9.73
N LEU A 113 2.70 11.17 10.98
CA LEU A 113 1.43 11.73 11.44
C LEU A 113 1.34 13.24 11.15
N LEU A 114 2.34 14.00 11.59
CA LEU A 114 2.34 15.46 11.47
C LEU A 114 2.55 15.94 10.02
N THR A 115 3.39 15.26 9.25
CA THR A 115 3.77 15.73 7.90
C THR A 115 2.78 15.29 6.82
N HIS A 116 2.25 14.08 6.93
CA HIS A 116 1.46 13.45 5.85
C HIS A 116 0.00 13.23 6.24
N SER A 117 -0.26 12.73 7.48
CA SER A 117 -1.62 12.24 7.79
C SER A 117 -2.59 13.33 8.22
N LEU A 118 -2.12 14.40 8.86
CA LEU A 118 -2.95 15.51 9.34
C LEU A 118 -3.09 16.66 8.34
N ALA A 119 -2.53 16.54 7.14
CA ALA A 119 -2.72 17.49 6.05
C ALA A 119 -3.69 16.95 4.99
N PRO A 120 -4.43 17.81 4.26
CA PRO A 120 -5.27 17.38 3.15
C PRO A 120 -4.49 16.58 2.11
N PRO A 121 -5.09 15.54 1.50
CA PRO A 121 -4.45 14.75 0.45
C PRO A 121 -4.06 15.61 -0.76
N ILE A 122 -2.84 15.42 -1.27
CA ILE A 122 -2.34 16.17 -2.44
C ILE A 122 -1.58 15.26 -3.43
N ASP A 123 -1.33 14.01 -3.08
CA ASP A 123 -0.58 13.09 -3.92
C ASP A 123 -1.41 12.68 -5.15
N TRP A 124 -0.75 12.58 -6.31
CA TRP A 124 -1.41 12.36 -7.60
C TRP A 124 -2.32 11.13 -7.60
N ASP A 125 -1.78 9.96 -7.30
CA ASP A 125 -2.54 8.69 -7.32
C ASP A 125 -3.67 8.70 -6.29
N VAL A 126 -3.44 9.37 -5.13
CA VAL A 126 -4.47 9.53 -4.09
C VAL A 126 -5.67 10.29 -4.64
N LEU A 127 -5.44 11.38 -5.35
CA LEU A 127 -6.50 12.22 -5.92
C LEU A 127 -7.08 11.65 -7.22
N ALA A 128 -6.33 10.81 -7.94
CA ALA A 128 -6.74 10.21 -9.20
C ALA A 128 -7.66 9.00 -9.03
N TYR A 129 -7.38 8.11 -8.07
CA TYR A 129 -8.18 6.90 -7.92
C TYR A 129 -8.32 6.38 -6.47
N HIS A 130 -7.31 6.52 -5.59
CA HIS A 130 -7.40 5.97 -4.23
C HIS A 130 -8.49 6.62 -3.38
N LEU A 131 -8.80 7.90 -3.58
CA LEU A 131 -9.92 8.60 -2.93
C LEU A 131 -11.05 8.96 -3.89
N ASP A 132 -10.76 9.21 -5.17
CA ASP A 132 -11.78 9.55 -6.15
C ASP A 132 -12.79 8.40 -6.36
N LEU A 133 -12.32 7.17 -6.53
CA LEU A 133 -13.22 6.02 -6.66
C LEU A 133 -14.05 5.78 -5.39
N PRO A 134 -13.46 5.76 -4.16
CA PRO A 134 -14.23 5.74 -2.91
C PRO A 134 -15.29 6.85 -2.79
N LYS A 135 -14.96 8.09 -3.21
CA LYS A 135 -15.93 9.21 -3.24
C LYS A 135 -17.12 8.87 -4.14
N ARG A 136 -16.85 8.42 -5.37
CA ARG A 136 -17.89 8.02 -6.34
C ARG A 136 -18.71 6.84 -5.85
N TYR A 137 -18.11 5.89 -5.13
CA TYR A 137 -18.83 4.76 -4.54
C TYR A 137 -19.85 5.22 -3.49
N LEU A 138 -19.49 6.22 -2.67
CA LEU A 138 -20.40 6.81 -1.69
C LEU A 138 -21.50 7.66 -2.35
N GLU A 139 -21.17 8.43 -3.38
CA GLU A 139 -22.13 9.24 -4.12
C GLU A 139 -23.19 8.38 -4.84
N GLN A 140 -22.76 7.25 -5.40
CA GLN A 140 -23.64 6.33 -6.14
C GLN A 140 -24.13 5.16 -5.29
N HIS A 141 -23.77 5.11 -4.01
CA HIS A 141 -24.11 4.06 -3.05
C HIS A 141 -23.72 2.64 -3.48
N ARG A 142 -22.81 2.50 -4.44
CA ARG A 142 -22.35 1.21 -5.00
C ARG A 142 -20.94 1.31 -5.57
N ILE A 143 -20.29 0.15 -5.75
CA ILE A 143 -19.04 0.04 -6.48
C ILE A 143 -19.36 0.16 -7.99
N VAL A 144 -18.85 1.23 -8.62
CA VAL A 144 -19.13 1.57 -10.02
C VAL A 144 -17.97 1.30 -10.95
N TYR A 145 -18.27 1.03 -12.19
CA TYR A 145 -17.32 1.04 -13.30
C TYR A 145 -17.18 2.47 -13.84
N VAL A 146 -15.96 2.93 -14.00
CA VAL A 146 -15.62 4.25 -14.56
C VAL A 146 -14.80 4.02 -15.83
N PRO A 147 -15.41 4.14 -17.03
CA PRO A 147 -14.75 3.76 -18.28
C PRO A 147 -13.51 4.56 -18.64
N ASP A 148 -13.42 5.79 -18.16
CA ASP A 148 -12.27 6.70 -18.35
C ASP A 148 -11.21 6.58 -17.25
N ASN A 149 -11.41 5.70 -16.26
CA ASN A 149 -10.44 5.41 -15.22
C ASN A 149 -10.14 3.91 -15.16
N PRO A 150 -9.04 3.43 -15.77
CA PRO A 150 -8.67 2.00 -15.78
C PRO A 150 -8.57 1.40 -14.39
N SER A 151 -8.11 2.20 -13.40
CA SER A 151 -7.96 1.78 -12.01
C SER A 151 -9.28 1.36 -11.37
N SER A 152 -10.42 1.79 -11.93
CA SER A 152 -11.75 1.38 -11.45
C SER A 152 -12.00 -0.13 -11.58
N ASN A 153 -11.23 -0.85 -12.40
CA ASN A 153 -11.33 -2.31 -12.56
C ASN A 153 -10.28 -3.10 -11.78
N TRP A 154 -9.38 -2.42 -11.08
CA TRP A 154 -8.38 -3.08 -10.26
C TRP A 154 -8.98 -3.64 -8.96
N PRO A 155 -8.30 -4.58 -8.31
CA PRO A 155 -8.63 -4.98 -6.95
C PRO A 155 -8.37 -3.83 -5.96
N LEU A 156 -9.39 -3.44 -5.19
CA LEU A 156 -9.41 -2.20 -4.37
C LEU A 156 -9.85 -2.47 -2.91
N ASN A 157 -9.47 -3.61 -2.31
CA ASN A 157 -9.87 -3.93 -0.93
C ASN A 157 -9.46 -2.88 0.10
N LEU A 158 -8.28 -2.27 -0.06
CA LEU A 158 -7.82 -1.23 0.88
C LEU A 158 -8.53 0.09 0.65
N GLU A 159 -8.88 0.41 -0.58
CA GLU A 159 -9.69 1.58 -0.92
C GLU A 159 -11.12 1.49 -0.36
N LEU A 160 -11.61 0.29 -0.10
CA LEU A 160 -12.88 0.14 0.62
C LEU A 160 -12.75 0.58 2.09
N LEU A 161 -11.58 0.47 2.71
CA LEU A 161 -11.33 1.09 4.01
C LEU A 161 -11.31 2.61 3.91
N PHE A 162 -10.79 3.17 2.81
CA PHE A 162 -10.87 4.61 2.54
C PHE A 162 -12.32 5.05 2.28
N THR A 163 -13.13 4.22 1.59
CA THR A 163 -14.58 4.47 1.45
C THR A 163 -15.25 4.61 2.82
N ILE A 164 -14.92 3.72 3.75
CA ILE A 164 -15.40 3.80 5.13
C ILE A 164 -14.91 5.10 5.80
N ALA A 165 -13.63 5.41 5.69
CA ALA A 165 -13.04 6.61 6.26
C ALA A 165 -13.74 7.88 5.74
N LEU A 166 -13.96 7.98 4.42
CA LEU A 166 -14.68 9.10 3.80
C LEU A 166 -16.15 9.18 4.23
N SER A 167 -16.79 8.06 4.61
CA SER A 167 -18.17 8.07 5.10
C SER A 167 -18.34 8.84 6.41
N PHE A 168 -17.26 9.04 7.17
CA PHE A 168 -17.22 9.91 8.36
C PHE A 168 -17.02 11.40 8.02
N GLY A 169 -16.94 11.75 6.74
CA GLY A 169 -16.87 13.14 6.28
C GLY A 169 -15.47 13.78 6.28
N SER A 170 -14.41 12.97 6.40
CA SER A 170 -13.03 13.47 6.42
C SER A 170 -12.09 12.64 5.55
N ASP A 171 -11.38 13.28 4.65
CA ASP A 171 -10.30 12.66 3.86
C ASP A 171 -9.03 12.42 4.69
N LEU A 172 -8.82 13.17 5.77
CA LEU A 172 -7.75 12.91 6.73
C LEU A 172 -7.91 11.52 7.38
N ALA A 173 -9.16 11.06 7.55
CA ALA A 173 -9.43 9.71 8.08
C ALA A 173 -8.89 8.61 7.17
N ALA A 174 -8.84 8.81 5.86
CA ALA A 174 -8.24 7.87 4.92
C ALA A 174 -6.71 7.81 5.09
N ASN A 175 -6.03 8.95 5.24
CA ASN A 175 -4.61 9.02 5.57
C ASN A 175 -4.30 8.30 6.90
N LEU A 176 -5.09 8.58 7.94
CA LEU A 176 -4.97 7.95 9.25
C LEU A 176 -5.24 6.43 9.21
N THR A 177 -6.05 5.95 8.27
CA THR A 177 -6.26 4.51 8.04
C THR A 177 -4.96 3.84 7.61
N THR A 178 -4.23 4.41 6.63
CA THR A 178 -2.93 3.90 6.21
C THR A 178 -1.92 3.94 7.34
N LEU A 179 -1.82 5.07 8.07
CA LEU A 179 -0.93 5.21 9.22
C LEU A 179 -1.21 4.16 10.30
N SER A 180 -2.49 3.92 10.60
CA SER A 180 -2.91 2.90 11.57
C SER A 180 -2.47 1.49 11.15
N MET A 181 -2.54 1.16 9.86
CA MET A 181 -2.08 -0.13 9.34
C MET A 181 -0.56 -0.27 9.44
N VAL A 182 0.20 0.80 9.18
CA VAL A 182 1.66 0.82 9.37
C VAL A 182 2.02 0.67 10.84
N ALA A 183 1.32 1.34 11.74
CA ALA A 183 1.51 1.19 13.20
C ALA A 183 1.19 -0.24 13.67
N LEU A 184 0.10 -0.84 13.17
CA LEU A 184 -0.24 -2.24 13.45
C LEU A 184 0.81 -3.22 12.88
N ALA A 185 1.37 -2.92 11.70
CA ALA A 185 2.47 -3.71 11.13
C ALA A 185 3.72 -3.63 12.02
N ALA A 186 4.06 -2.44 12.54
CA ALA A 186 5.18 -2.26 13.48
C ALA A 186 4.95 -3.03 14.79
N CYS A 187 3.76 -2.92 15.39
CA CYS A 187 3.40 -3.70 16.58
C CYS A 187 3.44 -5.21 16.30
N GLY A 188 2.88 -5.65 15.18
CA GLY A 188 2.93 -7.04 14.74
C GLY A 188 4.36 -7.54 14.55
N LEU A 189 5.21 -6.74 13.89
CA LEU A 189 6.62 -7.04 13.66
C LEU A 189 7.38 -7.19 14.99
N LEU A 190 7.17 -6.28 15.95
CA LEU A 190 7.72 -6.39 17.31
C LEU A 190 7.36 -7.73 17.95
N LEU A 191 6.07 -8.08 17.94
CA LEU A 191 5.57 -9.30 18.58
C LEU A 191 6.05 -10.58 17.87
N VAL A 192 6.08 -10.59 16.54
CA VAL A 192 6.54 -11.72 15.72
C VAL A 192 8.03 -11.94 15.92
N ALA A 193 8.84 -10.88 15.83
CA ALA A 193 10.28 -10.97 16.01
C ALA A 193 10.66 -11.39 17.43
N ARG A 194 10.02 -10.83 18.46
CA ARG A 194 10.20 -11.24 19.87
C ARG A 194 9.85 -12.70 20.11
N ARG A 195 8.81 -13.19 19.45
CA ARG A 195 8.33 -14.56 19.65
C ARG A 195 9.17 -15.60 18.91
N LEU A 196 9.67 -15.28 17.72
CA LEU A 196 10.35 -16.22 16.83
C LEU A 196 11.87 -16.09 16.86
N LEU A 197 12.38 -14.96 17.28
CA LEU A 197 13.80 -14.67 17.48
C LEU A 197 14.06 -14.29 18.94
N ASP A 198 14.16 -12.98 19.23
CA ASP A 198 14.30 -12.45 20.61
C ASP A 198 13.81 -10.98 20.70
N ASP A 199 13.89 -10.39 21.92
CA ASP A 199 13.48 -9.01 22.17
C ASP A 199 14.37 -8.00 21.44
N ARG A 200 15.66 -8.28 21.25
CA ARG A 200 16.60 -7.42 20.52
C ARG A 200 16.22 -7.32 19.05
N ALA A 201 15.95 -8.49 18.43
CA ALA A 201 15.46 -8.54 17.06
C ALA A 201 14.16 -7.75 16.86
N GLY A 202 13.25 -7.82 17.85
CA GLY A 202 12.01 -7.05 17.82
C GLY A 202 12.24 -5.54 17.78
N ALA A 203 13.08 -5.04 18.68
CA ALA A 203 13.41 -3.60 18.76
C ALA A 203 14.10 -3.10 17.47
N ILE A 204 15.10 -3.84 16.99
CA ILE A 204 15.86 -3.49 15.79
C ILE A 204 14.97 -3.53 14.55
N ALA A 205 14.14 -4.59 14.39
CA ALA A 205 13.27 -4.72 13.24
C ALA A 205 12.26 -3.56 13.13
N VAL A 206 11.64 -3.17 14.25
CA VAL A 206 10.71 -2.03 14.27
C VAL A 206 11.40 -0.72 13.95
N ALA A 207 12.59 -0.48 14.54
CA ALA A 207 13.37 0.72 14.25
C ALA A 207 13.70 0.81 12.75
N LEU A 208 14.23 -0.26 12.18
CA LEU A 208 14.54 -0.33 10.74
C LEU A 208 13.29 -0.13 9.88
N PHE A 209 12.18 -0.78 10.19
CA PHE A 209 10.93 -0.68 9.42
C PHE A 209 10.39 0.75 9.39
N LEU A 210 10.27 1.40 10.54
CA LEU A 210 9.69 2.74 10.65
C LEU A 210 10.61 3.86 10.13
N THR A 211 11.90 3.58 9.98
CA THR A 211 12.86 4.54 9.42
C THR A 211 13.06 4.40 7.90
N ILE A 212 12.48 3.38 7.26
CA ILE A 212 12.50 3.26 5.79
C ILE A 212 11.93 4.53 5.15
N PRO A 213 12.65 5.23 4.27
CA PRO A 213 12.18 6.47 3.66
C PRO A 213 10.83 6.34 2.95
N THR A 214 10.63 5.27 2.17
CA THR A 214 9.35 5.05 1.47
C THR A 214 8.21 4.72 2.43
N VAL A 215 8.46 4.05 3.56
CA VAL A 215 7.44 3.86 4.63
C VAL A 215 7.05 5.20 5.22
N LYS A 216 8.01 6.10 5.48
CA LYS A 216 7.72 7.44 5.98
C LYS A 216 6.91 8.25 4.97
N ARG A 217 7.27 8.20 3.70
CA ARG A 217 6.60 8.97 2.65
C ARG A 217 5.18 8.47 2.33
N LEU A 218 4.98 7.17 2.26
CA LEU A 218 3.71 6.57 1.85
C LEU A 218 2.87 6.03 3.01
N GLY A 219 3.44 5.90 4.20
CA GLY A 219 2.73 5.34 5.37
C GLY A 219 1.73 6.29 6.01
N GLY A 220 1.71 7.56 5.62
CA GLY A 220 0.80 8.56 6.15
C GLY A 220 -0.18 9.16 5.13
N VAL A 221 -0.18 8.67 3.89
CA VAL A 221 -1.09 9.09 2.82
C VAL A 221 -2.01 7.94 2.43
N ALA A 222 -3.17 8.24 1.86
CA ALA A 222 -4.16 7.24 1.46
C ALA A 222 -3.69 6.40 0.24
N MET A 223 -2.56 5.72 0.42
CA MET A 223 -1.98 4.75 -0.52
C MET A 223 -1.90 3.37 0.12
N VAL A 224 -1.84 2.33 -0.71
CA VAL A 224 -1.99 0.94 -0.25
C VAL A 224 -0.66 0.23 0.01
N ASP A 225 0.43 0.66 -0.63
CA ASP A 225 1.69 -0.09 -0.68
C ASP A 225 2.29 -0.35 0.72
N ALA A 226 2.35 0.69 1.57
CA ALA A 226 2.86 0.55 2.95
C ALA A 226 1.90 -0.27 3.84
N ALA A 227 0.59 -0.07 3.67
CA ALA A 227 -0.46 -0.77 4.43
C ALA A 227 -0.47 -2.28 4.13
N MET A 228 -0.19 -2.70 2.90
CA MET A 228 -0.07 -4.11 2.51
C MET A 228 1.00 -4.86 3.31
N GLY A 229 2.00 -4.18 3.85
CA GLY A 229 3.02 -4.79 4.72
C GLY A 229 2.45 -5.50 5.94
N LEU A 230 1.33 -5.01 6.50
CA LEU A 230 0.61 -5.69 7.58
C LEU A 230 0.10 -7.08 7.13
N PHE A 231 -0.44 -7.17 5.93
CA PHE A 231 -0.97 -8.42 5.40
C PHE A 231 0.16 -9.40 5.03
N VAL A 232 1.27 -8.91 4.48
CA VAL A 232 2.46 -9.75 4.21
C VAL A 232 3.02 -10.34 5.50
N LEU A 233 3.16 -9.54 6.55
CA LEU A 233 3.60 -10.02 7.86
C LEU A 233 2.63 -11.05 8.44
N GLY A 234 1.32 -10.78 8.32
CA GLY A 234 0.25 -11.68 8.76
C GLY A 234 0.29 -13.03 8.03
N ALA A 235 0.47 -13.02 6.70
CA ALA A 235 0.62 -14.23 5.88
C ALA A 235 1.86 -15.03 6.30
N ALA A 236 3.02 -14.37 6.45
CA ALA A 236 4.27 -15.00 6.85
C ALA A 236 4.16 -15.69 8.22
N TYR A 237 3.62 -14.98 9.21
CA TYR A 237 3.45 -15.53 10.55
C TYR A 237 2.44 -16.68 10.59
N SER A 238 1.31 -16.53 9.92
CA SER A 238 0.27 -17.56 9.86
C SER A 238 0.76 -18.82 9.14
N PHE A 239 1.54 -18.67 8.06
CA PHE A 239 2.17 -19.78 7.35
C PHE A 239 3.18 -20.53 8.24
N GLU A 240 4.05 -19.82 8.96
CA GLU A 240 5.00 -20.43 9.90
C GLU A 240 4.29 -21.22 11.02
N ARG A 241 3.19 -20.67 11.55
CA ARG A 241 2.37 -21.35 12.57
C ARG A 241 1.69 -22.60 12.00
N TRP A 242 1.10 -22.49 10.80
CA TRP A 242 0.53 -23.66 10.12
C TRP A 242 1.58 -24.75 9.89
N ALA A 243 2.73 -24.37 9.41
CA ALA A 243 3.78 -25.31 9.09
C ALA A 243 4.35 -26.05 10.33
N ARG A 244 4.23 -25.44 11.53
CA ARG A 244 4.60 -26.06 12.82
C ARG A 244 3.45 -26.88 13.43
N GLU A 245 2.25 -26.32 13.45
CA GLU A 245 1.11 -26.82 14.22
C GLU A 245 0.13 -27.64 13.36
N ARG A 246 0.22 -27.52 12.05
CA ARG A 246 -0.70 -28.17 11.08
C ARG A 246 -2.17 -27.84 11.31
N SER A 247 -2.43 -26.72 11.94
CA SER A 247 -3.79 -26.24 12.22
C SER A 247 -4.41 -25.63 10.97
N VAL A 248 -5.61 -26.11 10.61
CA VAL A 248 -6.41 -25.56 9.51
C VAL A 248 -6.68 -24.06 9.74
N GLY A 249 -6.89 -23.63 10.99
CA GLY A 249 -7.12 -22.22 11.32
C GLY A 249 -5.95 -21.32 10.92
N TRP A 250 -4.70 -21.76 11.12
CA TRP A 250 -3.53 -20.99 10.68
C TRP A 250 -3.38 -20.96 9.16
N LEU A 251 -3.70 -22.07 8.47
CA LEU A 251 -3.73 -22.09 7.01
C LEU A 251 -4.78 -21.14 6.46
N SER A 252 -5.99 -21.18 7.04
CA SER A 252 -7.07 -20.27 6.66
C SER A 252 -6.70 -18.80 6.87
N LEU A 253 -6.03 -18.46 7.98
CA LEU A 253 -5.52 -17.10 8.20
C LEU A 253 -4.46 -16.69 7.16
N CYS A 254 -3.55 -17.61 6.78
CA CYS A 254 -2.59 -17.34 5.71
C CYS A 254 -3.32 -17.07 4.38
N ALA A 255 -4.29 -17.92 4.02
CA ALA A 255 -5.10 -17.74 2.82
C ALA A 255 -5.89 -16.42 2.83
N ILE A 256 -6.44 -16.03 3.99
CA ILE A 256 -7.13 -14.75 4.16
C ILE A 256 -6.18 -13.58 3.89
N PHE A 257 -5.00 -13.56 4.50
CA PHE A 257 -4.04 -12.48 4.27
C PHE A 257 -3.57 -12.42 2.81
N CYS A 258 -3.33 -13.57 2.19
CA CYS A 258 -2.96 -13.66 0.77
C CYS A 258 -4.09 -13.22 -0.16
N GLY A 259 -5.33 -13.59 0.14
CA GLY A 259 -6.51 -13.13 -0.59
C GLY A 259 -6.74 -11.61 -0.44
N LEU A 260 -6.52 -11.06 0.75
CA LEU A 260 -6.58 -9.61 0.99
C LEU A 260 -5.48 -8.87 0.21
N LEU A 261 -4.25 -9.42 0.14
CA LEU A 261 -3.17 -8.87 -0.68
C LEU A 261 -3.53 -8.84 -2.15
N ALA A 262 -3.96 -9.98 -2.71
CA ALA A 262 -4.35 -10.10 -4.11
C ALA A 262 -5.59 -9.26 -4.47
N GLY A 263 -6.47 -9.02 -3.49
CA GLY A 263 -7.64 -8.15 -3.63
C GLY A 263 -7.36 -6.66 -3.37
N SER A 264 -6.14 -6.27 -2.98
CA SER A 264 -5.78 -4.86 -2.75
C SER A 264 -4.95 -4.26 -3.89
N LYS A 265 -4.24 -5.08 -4.64
CA LYS A 265 -3.42 -4.63 -5.78
C LYS A 265 -3.07 -5.83 -6.65
N LEU A 266 -2.96 -5.65 -7.97
CA LEU A 266 -2.58 -6.74 -8.88
C LEU A 266 -1.24 -7.41 -8.47
N THR A 267 -0.26 -6.61 -8.04
CA THR A 267 1.03 -7.13 -7.54
C THR A 267 0.87 -8.01 -6.30
N GLY A 268 -0.20 -7.84 -5.53
CA GLY A 268 -0.53 -8.65 -4.36
C GLY A 268 -0.80 -10.12 -4.69
N ALA A 269 -1.23 -10.42 -5.93
CA ALA A 269 -1.40 -11.80 -6.40
C ALA A 269 -0.08 -12.60 -6.37
N GLY A 270 1.07 -11.93 -6.56
CA GLY A 270 2.38 -12.55 -6.44
C GLY A 270 2.61 -13.18 -5.07
N PHE A 271 2.19 -12.54 -3.98
CA PHE A 271 2.28 -13.13 -2.64
C PHE A 271 1.39 -14.35 -2.48
N ALA A 272 0.17 -14.31 -3.01
CA ALA A 272 -0.73 -15.46 -2.95
C ALA A 272 -0.15 -16.68 -3.68
N ILE A 273 0.44 -16.47 -4.85
CA ILE A 273 1.13 -17.52 -5.61
C ILE A 273 2.34 -18.05 -4.83
N LEU A 274 3.20 -17.17 -4.28
CA LEU A 274 4.39 -17.58 -3.55
C LEU A 274 4.06 -18.41 -2.30
N TYR A 275 3.04 -18.00 -1.51
CA TYR A 275 2.63 -18.79 -0.34
C TYR A 275 1.94 -20.10 -0.73
N PHE A 276 1.25 -20.17 -1.86
CA PHE A 276 0.74 -21.42 -2.41
C PHE A 276 1.88 -22.37 -2.81
N LEU A 277 2.91 -21.87 -3.49
CA LEU A 277 4.11 -22.66 -3.83
C LEU A 277 4.84 -23.14 -2.58
N LEU A 278 4.96 -22.31 -1.55
CA LEU A 278 5.52 -22.71 -0.25
C LEU A 278 4.67 -23.79 0.42
N LEU A 279 3.34 -23.75 0.31
CA LEU A 279 2.44 -24.78 0.80
C LEU A 279 2.72 -26.11 0.09
N LEU A 280 2.76 -26.09 -1.23
CA LEU A 280 3.05 -27.29 -2.04
C LEU A 280 4.44 -27.86 -1.70
N TRP A 281 5.44 -27.00 -1.56
CA TRP A 281 6.80 -27.39 -1.16
C TRP A 281 6.83 -28.05 0.23
N GLU A 282 6.15 -27.45 1.20
CA GLU A 282 6.14 -27.95 2.58
C GLU A 282 5.43 -29.30 2.69
N GLU A 283 4.29 -29.47 1.99
CA GLU A 283 3.58 -30.75 1.94
C GLU A 283 4.40 -31.81 1.18
N GLY A 284 4.96 -31.45 0.01
CA GLY A 284 5.80 -32.37 -0.77
C GLY A 284 7.05 -32.81 0.01
N ARG A 285 7.72 -31.90 0.70
CA ARG A 285 8.86 -32.19 1.57
C ARG A 285 8.49 -33.12 2.72
N ARG A 286 7.32 -32.96 3.29
CA ARG A 286 6.78 -33.83 4.35
C ARG A 286 6.47 -35.20 3.82
N MET A 287 5.78 -35.31 2.69
CA MET A 287 5.50 -36.60 2.02
C MET A 287 6.77 -37.36 1.71
N TRP A 288 7.82 -36.67 1.26
CA TRP A 288 9.12 -37.31 0.96
C TRP A 288 9.85 -37.80 2.22
N ARG A 289 9.85 -37.01 3.31
CA ARG A 289 10.53 -37.35 4.58
C ARG A 289 9.87 -38.50 5.33
N GLU A 290 8.54 -38.57 5.29
CA GLU A 290 7.74 -39.51 6.04
C GLU A 290 7.37 -40.75 5.19
N ARG A 291 8.00 -40.93 4.02
CA ARG A 291 7.81 -42.10 3.17
C ARG A 291 8.11 -43.37 3.96
N GLY A 292 7.17 -44.34 3.91
CA GLY A 292 7.30 -45.61 4.64
C GLY A 292 6.90 -45.59 6.11
N SER A 293 6.55 -44.43 6.67
CA SER A 293 5.99 -44.27 8.00
C SER A 293 4.48 -44.56 7.99
N ARG A 294 3.93 -45.16 9.09
CA ARG A 294 2.47 -45.27 9.27
C ARG A 294 1.75 -43.92 9.35
N ARG A 295 2.49 -42.81 9.52
CA ARG A 295 1.99 -41.42 9.57
C ARG A 295 2.32 -40.67 8.29
N ALA A 296 2.68 -41.34 7.18
CA ALA A 296 2.94 -40.66 5.93
C ALA A 296 1.70 -39.81 5.51
N PRO A 297 1.90 -38.52 5.19
CA PRO A 297 0.81 -37.67 4.71
C PRO A 297 0.21 -38.29 3.46
N GLN A 298 -1.14 -38.29 3.42
CA GLN A 298 -1.86 -38.79 2.25
C GLN A 298 -2.01 -37.65 1.24
N TRP A 299 -2.11 -37.97 -0.04
CA TRP A 299 -2.45 -37.01 -1.09
C TRP A 299 -3.71 -36.18 -0.76
N GLY A 300 -4.66 -36.79 -0.02
CA GLY A 300 -5.87 -36.12 0.46
C GLY A 300 -5.59 -34.91 1.35
N GLU A 301 -4.51 -34.92 2.16
CA GLU A 301 -4.14 -33.75 2.98
C GLU A 301 -3.63 -32.60 2.11
N LEU A 302 -2.80 -32.88 1.12
CA LEU A 302 -2.31 -31.89 0.16
C LEU A 302 -3.50 -31.25 -0.59
N VAL A 303 -4.38 -32.07 -1.14
CA VAL A 303 -5.58 -31.60 -1.86
C VAL A 303 -6.47 -30.78 -0.95
N ARG A 304 -6.79 -31.26 0.26
CA ARG A 304 -7.58 -30.52 1.23
C ARG A 304 -6.99 -29.16 1.57
N ASN A 305 -5.68 -29.11 1.88
CA ASN A 305 -5.00 -27.87 2.26
C ASN A 305 -4.90 -26.90 1.06
N GLY A 306 -4.66 -27.44 -0.15
CA GLY A 306 -4.70 -26.66 -1.37
C GLY A 306 -6.09 -26.08 -1.66
N LEU A 307 -7.15 -26.88 -1.48
CA LEU A 307 -8.53 -26.43 -1.64
C LEU A 307 -8.91 -25.35 -0.60
N ILE A 308 -8.57 -25.54 0.68
CA ILE A 308 -8.82 -24.53 1.73
C ILE A 308 -8.14 -23.22 1.36
N TYR A 309 -6.87 -23.27 0.98
CA TYR A 309 -6.12 -22.08 0.59
C TYR A 309 -6.72 -21.41 -0.65
N GLY A 310 -7.00 -22.20 -1.70
CA GLY A 310 -7.53 -21.70 -2.97
C GLY A 310 -8.94 -21.13 -2.86
N LEU A 311 -9.86 -21.85 -2.21
CA LEU A 311 -11.25 -21.40 -2.06
C LEU A 311 -11.37 -20.11 -1.23
N ILE A 312 -10.62 -20.00 -0.13
CA ILE A 312 -10.59 -18.77 0.66
C ILE A 312 -9.98 -17.62 -0.16
N GLY A 313 -8.87 -17.87 -0.86
CA GLY A 313 -8.25 -16.88 -1.73
C GLY A 313 -9.22 -16.39 -2.82
N ILE A 314 -9.85 -17.31 -3.55
CA ILE A 314 -10.82 -16.99 -4.62
C ILE A 314 -12.03 -16.24 -4.05
N ALA A 315 -12.56 -16.62 -2.90
CA ALA A 315 -13.68 -15.92 -2.29
C ALA A 315 -13.37 -14.44 -1.99
N LEU A 316 -12.11 -14.13 -1.65
CA LEU A 316 -11.68 -12.78 -1.30
C LEU A 316 -11.28 -11.91 -2.50
N VAL A 317 -10.77 -12.52 -3.57
CA VAL A 317 -10.28 -11.78 -4.74
C VAL A 317 -11.18 -11.95 -5.96
N GLY A 318 -11.90 -13.07 -6.05
CA GLY A 318 -12.74 -13.43 -7.21
C GLY A 318 -13.73 -12.37 -7.63
N PRO A 319 -14.46 -11.70 -6.71
CA PRO A 319 -15.40 -10.64 -7.06
C PRO A 319 -14.77 -9.49 -7.86
N TRP A 320 -13.52 -9.11 -7.56
CA TRP A 320 -12.81 -8.06 -8.29
C TRP A 320 -12.49 -8.47 -9.73
N TYR A 321 -11.90 -9.66 -9.90
CA TYR A 321 -11.52 -10.16 -11.22
C TYR A 321 -12.76 -10.49 -12.07
N LEU A 322 -13.81 -11.07 -11.45
CA LEU A 322 -15.09 -11.30 -12.14
C LEU A 322 -15.71 -9.97 -12.61
N ARG A 323 -15.71 -8.94 -11.75
CA ARG A 323 -16.20 -7.61 -12.10
C ARG A 323 -15.40 -7.01 -13.25
N SER A 324 -14.08 -7.14 -13.26
CA SER A 324 -13.23 -6.69 -14.37
C SER A 324 -13.61 -7.40 -15.69
N VAL A 325 -13.80 -8.72 -15.66
CA VAL A 325 -14.28 -9.49 -16.84
C VAL A 325 -15.66 -9.01 -17.30
N LEU A 326 -16.61 -8.83 -16.39
CA LEU A 326 -17.96 -8.38 -16.74
C LEU A 326 -17.96 -6.97 -17.35
N ASN A 327 -17.14 -6.06 -16.85
CA ASN A 327 -17.03 -4.69 -17.33
C ASN A 327 -16.26 -4.59 -18.65
N THR A 328 -15.12 -5.27 -18.75
CA THR A 328 -14.12 -5.04 -19.82
C THR A 328 -13.84 -6.26 -20.69
N GLY A 329 -14.23 -7.47 -20.28
CA GLY A 329 -13.83 -8.73 -20.90
C GLY A 329 -12.44 -9.23 -20.45
N ASN A 330 -11.69 -8.44 -19.67
CA ASN A 330 -10.31 -8.71 -19.27
C ASN A 330 -10.21 -8.80 -17.73
N PRO A 331 -9.74 -9.91 -17.14
CA PRO A 331 -9.65 -10.06 -15.69
C PRO A 331 -8.61 -9.14 -15.05
N VAL A 332 -7.60 -8.71 -15.80
CA VAL A 332 -6.46 -7.89 -15.32
C VAL A 332 -6.35 -6.55 -16.05
N PHE A 333 -7.48 -6.04 -16.53
CA PHE A 333 -7.57 -4.82 -17.33
C PHE A 333 -6.78 -3.64 -16.68
N PRO A 334 -6.02 -2.84 -17.49
CA PRO A 334 -5.83 -2.92 -18.93
C PRO A 334 -4.67 -3.85 -19.37
N PHE A 335 -4.02 -4.53 -18.44
CA PHE A 335 -2.86 -5.39 -18.70
C PHE A 335 -3.21 -6.64 -19.51
N ALA A 336 -2.19 -7.28 -20.11
CA ALA A 336 -2.33 -8.48 -20.93
C ALA A 336 -3.38 -8.32 -22.06
N TYR A 337 -3.40 -7.15 -22.69
CA TYR A 337 -4.34 -6.81 -23.75
C TYR A 337 -4.27 -7.79 -24.92
N ASP A 338 -3.09 -8.20 -25.35
CA ASP A 338 -2.90 -9.17 -26.44
C ASP A 338 -3.58 -10.53 -26.19
N LEU A 339 -3.76 -10.91 -24.90
CA LEU A 339 -4.36 -12.18 -24.52
C LEU A 339 -5.88 -12.06 -24.34
N PHE A 340 -6.35 -10.99 -23.70
CA PHE A 340 -7.74 -10.86 -23.26
C PHE A 340 -8.52 -9.78 -24.02
N GLY A 341 -7.84 -8.88 -24.74
CA GLY A 341 -8.48 -7.68 -25.30
C GLY A 341 -8.98 -6.72 -24.21
N GLY A 342 -10.00 -5.94 -24.55
CA GLY A 342 -10.65 -5.04 -23.58
C GLY A 342 -11.76 -4.22 -24.24
N ARG A 343 -12.96 -4.13 -23.61
CA ARG A 343 -13.98 -3.17 -24.02
C ARG A 343 -13.52 -1.77 -23.68
N ASN A 344 -13.83 -0.80 -24.55
CA ASN A 344 -13.39 0.59 -24.42
C ASN A 344 -11.84 0.73 -24.34
N TRP A 345 -11.11 -0.21 -24.96
CA TRP A 345 -9.68 -0.25 -25.06
C TRP A 345 -9.26 -0.81 -26.42
N ASP A 346 -8.12 -0.42 -26.93
CA ASP A 346 -7.57 -0.89 -28.19
C ASP A 346 -6.03 -0.93 -28.14
N ALA A 347 -5.40 -1.41 -29.23
CA ALA A 347 -3.95 -1.54 -29.30
C ALA A 347 -3.20 -0.21 -29.09
N LEU A 348 -3.78 0.92 -29.54
CA LEU A 348 -3.16 2.23 -29.33
C LEU A 348 -3.23 2.67 -27.87
N GLY A 349 -4.34 2.40 -27.17
CA GLY A 349 -4.46 2.62 -25.74
C GLY A 349 -3.46 1.78 -24.95
N ASP A 350 -3.30 0.51 -25.31
CA ASP A 350 -2.32 -0.40 -24.70
C ASP A 350 -0.88 0.09 -24.93
N GLU A 351 -0.56 0.52 -26.14
CA GLU A 351 0.74 1.10 -26.48
C GLU A 351 1.04 2.34 -25.63
N TYR A 352 0.11 3.30 -25.53
CA TYR A 352 0.32 4.51 -24.71
C TYR A 352 0.45 4.19 -23.23
N HIS A 353 -0.37 3.29 -22.72
CA HIS A 353 -0.32 2.87 -21.32
C HIS A 353 1.00 2.17 -20.99
N THR A 354 1.45 1.27 -21.86
CA THR A 354 2.73 0.56 -21.69
C THR A 354 3.92 1.53 -21.75
N ARG A 355 3.95 2.43 -22.72
CA ARG A 355 5.00 3.47 -22.82
C ARG A 355 5.00 4.38 -21.59
N MET A 356 3.83 4.76 -21.07
CA MET A 356 3.75 5.55 -19.84
C MET A 356 4.41 4.81 -18.67
N LEU A 357 4.12 3.52 -18.51
CA LEU A 357 4.69 2.73 -17.42
C LEU A 357 6.21 2.56 -17.56
N GLU A 358 6.72 2.47 -18.80
CA GLU A 358 8.14 2.27 -19.07
C GLU A 358 8.94 3.58 -19.01
N SER A 359 8.44 4.66 -19.58
CA SER A 359 9.17 5.92 -19.71
C SER A 359 9.10 6.82 -18.48
N THR A 360 7.96 6.82 -17.80
CA THR A 360 7.69 7.85 -16.76
C THR A 360 8.28 7.49 -15.41
N PHE A 361 8.43 6.21 -15.11
CA PHE A 361 8.65 5.76 -13.73
C PHE A 361 9.97 5.05 -13.51
N THR A 362 10.74 4.72 -14.57
CA THR A 362 11.94 3.90 -14.39
C THR A 362 13.03 4.24 -15.40
N ALA A 363 14.30 4.13 -14.97
CA ALA A 363 15.38 3.97 -15.91
C ALA A 363 15.15 2.72 -16.76
N GLU A 364 15.56 2.77 -18.03
CA GLU A 364 15.55 1.61 -18.91
C GLU A 364 16.54 0.55 -18.40
N ILE A 365 16.10 -0.25 -17.43
CA ILE A 365 16.88 -1.37 -16.92
C ILE A 365 16.46 -2.61 -17.70
N PRO A 366 17.37 -3.24 -18.48
CA PRO A 366 17.02 -4.43 -19.24
C PRO A 366 16.53 -5.56 -18.34
N LYS A 367 15.42 -6.20 -18.68
CA LYS A 367 14.84 -7.35 -17.93
C LYS A 367 15.71 -8.61 -18.08
N THR A 368 16.94 -8.55 -17.60
CA THR A 368 17.96 -9.60 -17.60
C THR A 368 18.47 -9.86 -16.17
N LEU A 369 19.24 -10.90 -15.96
CA LEU A 369 19.88 -11.17 -14.66
C LEU A 369 20.87 -10.05 -14.28
N VAL A 370 21.55 -9.46 -15.26
CA VAL A 370 22.43 -8.30 -15.04
C VAL A 370 21.58 -7.09 -14.61
N GLY A 371 20.48 -6.82 -15.32
CA GLY A 371 19.55 -5.76 -14.94
C GLY A 371 18.95 -5.98 -13.55
N LEU A 372 18.65 -7.23 -13.16
CA LEU A 372 18.22 -7.56 -11.80
C LEU A 372 19.27 -7.15 -10.76
N ALA A 373 20.55 -7.44 -11.00
CA ALA A 373 21.65 -7.00 -10.13
C ALA A 373 21.81 -5.48 -10.13
N GLN A 374 21.64 -4.82 -11.28
CA GLN A 374 21.63 -3.36 -11.39
C GLN A 374 20.46 -2.74 -10.61
N SER A 375 19.26 -3.33 -10.65
CA SER A 375 18.12 -2.85 -9.88
C SER A 375 18.38 -2.85 -8.37
N TYR A 376 19.13 -3.86 -7.89
CA TYR A 376 19.55 -3.94 -6.49
C TYR A 376 20.58 -2.84 -6.16
N TYR A 377 21.54 -2.58 -7.05
CA TYR A 377 22.50 -1.50 -6.92
C TYR A 377 21.79 -0.13 -6.87
N TYR A 378 20.88 0.12 -7.81
CA TYR A 378 20.12 1.37 -7.86
C TYR A 378 19.23 1.56 -6.62
N MET A 379 18.67 0.49 -6.07
CA MET A 379 17.88 0.58 -4.83
C MET A 379 18.70 1.13 -3.65
N ILE A 380 20.02 0.94 -3.66
CA ILE A 380 20.93 1.39 -2.60
C ILE A 380 21.50 2.78 -2.91
N PHE A 381 21.99 2.99 -4.12
CA PHE A 381 22.85 4.13 -4.46
C PHE A 381 22.18 5.20 -5.33
N GLU A 382 21.20 4.82 -6.15
CA GLU A 382 20.52 5.71 -7.08
C GLU A 382 18.99 5.44 -7.11
N PRO A 383 18.32 5.51 -5.95
CA PRO A 383 16.91 5.10 -5.85
C PRO A 383 15.94 5.97 -6.67
N SER A 384 16.36 7.18 -7.06
CA SER A 384 15.59 8.05 -7.94
C SER A 384 15.32 7.44 -9.33
N LEU A 385 16.17 6.52 -9.77
CA LEU A 385 16.00 5.79 -11.03
C LEU A 385 14.91 4.69 -10.96
N LEU A 386 14.42 4.36 -9.78
CA LEU A 386 13.41 3.32 -9.56
C LEU A 386 12.05 3.92 -9.19
N GLY A 387 11.62 4.87 -10.00
CA GLY A 387 10.27 5.40 -9.95
C GLY A 387 10.07 6.64 -9.11
N GLY A 388 10.39 7.79 -9.66
CA GLY A 388 9.96 9.18 -9.38
C GLY A 388 9.59 9.64 -7.96
N TYR A 389 9.07 8.78 -7.13
CA TYR A 389 8.90 9.01 -5.70
C TYR A 389 10.26 8.83 -5.02
N ARG A 390 10.73 9.88 -4.38
CA ARG A 390 11.97 10.00 -3.60
C ARG A 390 12.05 8.95 -2.48
N GLY A 391 11.77 7.68 -2.78
CA GLY A 391 11.65 6.63 -1.82
C GLY A 391 12.53 5.46 -2.20
N HIS A 392 13.40 5.11 -1.29
CA HIS A 392 14.12 3.85 -1.31
C HIS A 392 13.77 3.03 -0.08
N LEU A 393 14.13 1.74 -0.11
CA LEU A 393 13.86 0.82 1.00
C LEU A 393 14.81 1.03 2.19
N GLY A 394 15.71 2.04 2.14
CA GLY A 394 16.76 2.24 3.12
C GLY A 394 17.96 1.31 2.88
N VAL A 395 19.16 1.88 2.95
CA VAL A 395 20.41 1.17 2.69
C VAL A 395 20.57 -0.03 3.63
N LEU A 396 20.29 0.15 4.91
CA LEU A 396 20.46 -0.90 5.95
C LEU A 396 19.54 -2.10 5.72
N VAL A 397 18.28 -1.85 5.34
CA VAL A 397 17.29 -2.91 5.09
C VAL A 397 17.63 -3.67 3.81
N THR A 398 18.09 -2.95 2.79
CA THR A 398 18.49 -3.54 1.51
C THR A 398 19.76 -4.38 1.69
N LEU A 399 20.81 -3.87 2.36
CA LEU A 399 22.00 -4.65 2.70
C LEU A 399 21.68 -5.82 3.63
N GLY A 400 20.67 -5.67 4.47
CA GLY A 400 20.18 -6.73 5.37
C GLY A 400 19.72 -7.98 4.62
N LEU A 401 19.19 -7.84 3.40
CA LEU A 401 18.82 -8.98 2.55
C LEU A 401 20.05 -9.79 2.16
N LEU A 402 21.15 -9.16 1.73
CA LEU A 402 22.41 -9.83 1.42
C LEU A 402 23.03 -10.49 2.65
N ALA A 403 23.02 -9.78 3.78
CA ALA A 403 23.51 -10.35 5.05
C ALA A 403 22.68 -11.56 5.48
N GLY A 404 21.35 -11.51 5.30
CA GLY A 404 20.47 -12.65 5.56
C GLY A 404 20.76 -13.85 4.65
N LEU A 405 21.05 -13.63 3.37
CA LEU A 405 21.46 -14.68 2.43
C LEU A 405 22.81 -15.29 2.83
N ALA A 406 23.80 -14.48 3.21
CA ALA A 406 25.08 -14.95 3.71
C ALA A 406 24.95 -15.77 5.01
N LEU A 407 23.97 -15.45 5.84
CA LEU A 407 23.67 -16.13 7.11
C LEU A 407 22.65 -17.27 6.95
N LEU A 408 22.25 -17.63 5.73
CA LEU A 408 21.24 -18.67 5.45
C LEU A 408 21.46 -20.00 6.19
N PRO A 409 22.70 -20.55 6.33
CA PRO A 409 22.93 -21.77 7.06
C PRO A 409 22.52 -21.71 8.54
N TRP A 410 22.62 -20.55 9.16
CA TRP A 410 22.29 -20.30 10.58
C TRP A 410 20.88 -19.73 10.77
N ALA A 411 20.18 -19.43 9.69
CA ALA A 411 18.87 -18.79 9.74
C ALA A 411 17.80 -19.78 10.24
N PRO A 412 16.96 -19.38 11.20
CA PRO A 412 15.81 -20.18 11.61
C PRO A 412 14.81 -20.29 10.45
N ARG A 413 13.92 -21.29 10.52
CA ARG A 413 12.95 -21.60 9.45
C ARG A 413 12.18 -20.37 8.98
N PHE A 414 11.65 -19.58 9.90
CA PHE A 414 10.89 -18.36 9.57
C PHE A 414 11.72 -17.37 8.75
N VAL A 415 12.97 -17.12 9.11
CA VAL A 415 13.87 -16.23 8.37
C VAL A 415 14.16 -16.79 6.97
N ARG A 416 14.37 -18.12 6.84
CA ARG A 416 14.58 -18.75 5.53
C ARG A 416 13.36 -18.61 4.62
N GLN A 417 12.15 -18.80 5.16
CA GLN A 417 10.90 -18.59 4.41
C GLN A 417 10.72 -17.13 4.01
N SER A 418 11.01 -16.19 4.92
CA SER A 418 10.98 -14.76 4.63
C SER A 418 11.98 -14.36 3.55
N LEU A 419 13.21 -14.91 3.59
CA LEU A 419 14.21 -14.72 2.54
C LEU A 419 13.71 -15.21 1.19
N PHE A 420 13.14 -16.41 1.15
CA PHE A 420 12.56 -16.96 -0.09
C PHE A 420 11.48 -16.02 -0.66
N VAL A 421 10.53 -15.59 0.17
CA VAL A 421 9.46 -14.68 -0.25
C VAL A 421 10.03 -13.35 -0.75
N CYS A 422 11.00 -12.77 -0.02
CA CYS A 422 11.61 -11.51 -0.42
C CYS A 422 12.34 -11.61 -1.76
N VAL A 423 13.18 -12.62 -1.94
CA VAL A 423 13.94 -12.83 -3.19
C VAL A 423 13.01 -13.15 -4.36
N ALA A 424 12.07 -14.09 -4.16
CA ALA A 424 11.14 -14.49 -5.22
C ALA A 424 10.22 -13.33 -5.63
N PHE A 425 9.70 -12.56 -4.66
CA PHE A 425 8.89 -11.39 -4.99
C PHE A 425 9.71 -10.26 -5.65
N TRP A 426 10.98 -10.07 -5.27
CA TRP A 426 11.88 -9.13 -5.96
C TRP A 426 12.06 -9.51 -7.43
N MET A 427 12.24 -10.82 -7.72
CA MET A 427 12.30 -11.32 -9.10
C MET A 427 10.97 -11.08 -9.84
N LEU A 428 9.82 -11.40 -9.24
CA LEU A 428 8.50 -11.12 -9.83
C LEU A 428 8.33 -9.62 -10.13
N TRP A 429 8.67 -8.76 -9.17
CA TRP A 429 8.63 -7.31 -9.35
C TRP A 429 9.50 -6.87 -10.53
N PHE A 430 10.74 -7.33 -10.58
CA PHE A 430 11.69 -6.92 -11.62
C PHE A 430 11.26 -7.36 -13.03
N PHE A 431 10.82 -8.60 -13.18
CA PHE A 431 10.50 -9.15 -14.52
C PHE A 431 9.08 -8.82 -14.98
N LEU A 432 8.12 -8.63 -14.06
CA LEU A 432 6.70 -8.55 -14.40
C LEU A 432 6.07 -7.17 -14.19
N THR A 433 6.78 -6.20 -13.56
CA THR A 433 6.19 -4.89 -13.29
C THR A 433 7.04 -3.75 -13.87
N SER A 434 6.54 -2.53 -13.81
CA SER A 434 7.37 -1.33 -13.92
C SER A 434 8.24 -1.21 -12.67
N HIS A 435 9.53 -0.91 -12.83
CA HIS A 435 10.54 -0.99 -11.76
C HIS A 435 10.35 0.04 -10.61
N GLN A 436 9.09 0.38 -10.27
CA GLN A 436 8.81 1.31 -9.18
C GLN A 436 9.12 0.67 -7.82
N ALA A 437 10.05 1.26 -7.08
CA ALA A 437 10.50 0.77 -5.77
C ALA A 437 9.35 0.62 -4.75
N ARG A 438 8.30 1.45 -4.84
CA ARG A 438 7.14 1.36 -3.95
C ARG A 438 6.41 0.01 -4.03
N PHE A 439 6.48 -0.71 -5.17
CA PHE A 439 5.81 -2.00 -5.31
C PHE A 439 6.49 -3.13 -4.52
N ILE A 440 7.75 -2.93 -4.07
CA ILE A 440 8.44 -3.82 -3.15
C ILE A 440 8.11 -3.49 -1.68
N LEU A 441 7.55 -2.32 -1.40
CA LEU A 441 7.29 -1.84 -0.04
C LEU A 441 6.50 -2.80 0.86
N PRO A 442 5.55 -3.62 0.35
CA PRO A 442 4.90 -4.64 1.16
C PRO A 442 5.85 -5.64 1.83
N LEU A 443 7.07 -5.84 1.28
CA LEU A 443 8.11 -6.68 1.89
C LEU A 443 8.83 -6.00 3.07
N ALA A 444 8.67 -4.70 3.28
CA ALA A 444 9.44 -3.93 4.27
C ALA A 444 9.48 -4.55 5.68
N PRO A 445 8.37 -5.08 6.25
CA PRO A 445 8.43 -5.75 7.54
C PRO A 445 9.31 -7.01 7.54
N LEU A 446 9.27 -7.83 6.47
CA LEU A 446 10.08 -9.04 6.36
C LEU A 446 11.55 -8.71 6.13
N LEU A 447 11.85 -7.73 5.28
CA LEU A 447 13.22 -7.25 5.05
C LEU A 447 13.84 -6.70 6.33
N SER A 448 13.08 -5.90 7.09
CA SER A 448 13.52 -5.36 8.39
C SER A 448 13.77 -6.47 9.42
N LEU A 449 12.96 -7.52 9.42
CA LEU A 449 13.16 -8.69 10.28
C LEU A 449 14.43 -9.47 9.89
N ILE A 450 14.69 -9.65 8.61
CA ILE A 450 15.89 -10.31 8.10
C ILE A 450 17.15 -9.50 8.49
N ALA A 451 17.10 -8.18 8.31
CA ALA A 451 18.19 -7.29 8.71
C ALA A 451 18.42 -7.34 10.22
N ALA A 452 17.37 -7.31 11.03
CA ALA A 452 17.45 -7.44 12.49
C ALA A 452 18.05 -8.79 12.91
N PHE A 453 17.68 -9.88 12.26
CA PHE A 453 18.31 -11.19 12.49
C PHE A 453 19.81 -11.13 12.23
N ALA A 454 20.26 -10.51 11.14
CA ALA A 454 21.69 -10.37 10.84
C ALA A 454 22.43 -9.56 11.90
N VAL A 455 21.85 -8.44 12.36
CA VAL A 455 22.43 -7.61 13.44
C VAL A 455 22.53 -8.40 14.75
N VAL A 456 21.48 -9.12 15.15
CA VAL A 456 21.47 -9.93 16.37
C VAL A 456 22.52 -11.04 16.30
N ARG A 457 22.68 -11.70 15.15
CA ARG A 457 23.75 -12.71 14.95
C ARG A 457 25.15 -12.10 15.08
N ALA A 458 25.36 -10.90 14.54
CA ALA A 458 26.61 -10.17 14.74
C ALA A 458 26.85 -9.83 16.22
N MET A 459 25.81 -9.38 16.94
CA MET A 459 25.89 -9.14 18.39
C MET A 459 26.27 -10.41 19.15
N ASP A 460 25.68 -11.57 18.83
CA ASP A 460 26.00 -12.85 19.48
C ASP A 460 27.46 -13.26 19.26
N TRP A 461 28.03 -12.99 18.08
CA TRP A 461 29.44 -13.25 17.80
C TRP A 461 30.39 -12.33 18.57
N LEU A 462 29.99 -11.06 18.80
CA LEU A 462 30.82 -10.09 19.51
C LEU A 462 30.98 -10.40 21.02
N ARG A 463 30.08 -11.16 21.63
CA ARG A 463 30.12 -11.63 23.05
C ARG A 463 30.31 -10.57 24.14
N ARG A 464 31.00 -9.46 23.85
CA ARG A 464 31.29 -8.37 24.80
C ARG A 464 30.21 -7.28 24.74
N PRO A 465 29.54 -6.92 25.85
CA PRO A 465 28.48 -5.89 25.85
C PRO A 465 28.94 -4.54 25.29
N ALA A 466 30.19 -4.14 25.55
CA ALA A 466 30.74 -2.91 24.99
C ALA A 466 30.79 -2.92 23.45
N LEU A 467 31.17 -4.06 22.83
CA LEU A 467 31.20 -4.17 21.37
C LEU A 467 29.77 -4.23 20.78
N GLN A 468 28.85 -4.86 21.50
CA GLN A 468 27.43 -4.84 21.12
C GLN A 468 26.86 -3.41 21.18
N ALA A 469 27.23 -2.64 22.22
CA ALA A 469 26.84 -1.24 22.31
C ALA A 469 27.44 -0.40 21.17
N VAL A 470 28.71 -0.63 20.82
CA VAL A 470 29.32 0.02 19.63
C VAL A 470 28.56 -0.31 18.37
N LEU A 471 28.24 -1.59 18.11
CA LEU A 471 27.47 -2.01 16.94
C LEU A 471 26.08 -1.33 16.88
N LEU A 472 25.35 -1.31 18.01
CA LEU A 472 24.05 -0.64 18.09
C LEU A 472 24.16 0.88 17.96
N GLY A 473 25.22 1.48 18.49
CA GLY A 473 25.54 2.90 18.29
C GLY A 473 25.80 3.23 16.82
N LEU A 474 26.59 2.40 16.13
CA LEU A 474 26.82 2.53 14.69
C LEU A 474 25.53 2.35 13.90
N LEU A 475 24.67 1.40 14.29
CA LEU A 475 23.36 1.23 13.67
C LEU A 475 22.48 2.47 13.86
N ALA A 476 22.43 3.03 15.07
CA ALA A 476 21.69 4.26 15.34
C ALA A 476 22.23 5.44 14.51
N LEU A 477 23.55 5.58 14.41
CA LEU A 477 24.19 6.59 13.56
C LEU A 477 23.89 6.38 12.08
N ALA A 478 23.85 5.12 11.61
CA ALA A 478 23.52 4.80 10.22
C ALA A 478 22.03 5.02 9.87
N ILE A 479 21.15 4.99 10.88
CA ILE A 479 19.73 5.35 10.74
C ILE A 479 19.54 6.88 10.68
N MET A 480 20.42 7.67 11.29
CA MET A 480 20.26 9.12 11.40
C MET A 480 20.08 9.85 10.06
N PRO A 481 20.86 9.56 8.99
CA PRO A 481 20.61 10.18 7.67
C PRO A 481 19.22 9.86 7.11
N GLU A 482 18.67 8.71 7.47
CA GLU A 482 17.33 8.29 7.11
C GLU A 482 16.25 8.94 8.00
N TRP A 483 16.65 9.59 9.09
CA TRP A 483 15.70 10.24 9.97
C TRP A 483 15.15 11.52 9.34
N PRO A 484 13.83 11.79 9.41
CA PRO A 484 13.15 12.79 8.57
C PRO A 484 13.75 14.18 8.61
N TRP A 485 14.23 14.62 9.79
CA TRP A 485 14.79 15.96 9.95
C TRP A 485 16.08 16.21 9.17
N TYR A 486 16.91 15.18 9.01
CA TYR A 486 18.16 15.29 8.26
C TYR A 486 17.95 15.23 6.74
N TYR A 487 16.84 14.62 6.30
CA TYR A 487 16.50 14.57 4.89
C TYR A 487 15.84 15.90 4.46
N SER A 488 16.56 16.72 3.70
CA SER A 488 16.15 18.10 3.36
C SER A 488 14.74 18.19 2.75
N GLY A 489 14.36 17.23 1.91
CA GLY A 489 13.05 17.20 1.29
C GLY A 489 11.92 16.95 2.30
N GLU A 490 12.09 16.04 3.24
CA GLU A 490 11.11 15.76 4.29
C GLU A 490 10.99 16.93 5.27
N ARG A 491 12.10 17.56 5.63
CA ARG A 491 12.11 18.76 6.46
C ARG A 491 11.39 19.93 5.79
N ALA A 492 11.66 20.17 4.50
CA ALA A 492 10.98 21.22 3.75
C ALA A 492 9.47 20.93 3.66
N LEU A 493 9.09 19.67 3.44
CA LEU A 493 7.70 19.26 3.42
C LEU A 493 7.02 19.50 4.77
N PHE A 494 7.64 19.12 5.89
CA PHE A 494 7.11 19.41 7.22
C PHE A 494 6.90 20.92 7.44
N LEU A 495 7.94 21.71 7.17
CA LEU A 495 7.85 23.17 7.34
C LEU A 495 6.75 23.78 6.49
N SER A 496 6.47 23.26 5.30
CA SER A 496 5.34 23.69 4.47
C SER A 496 3.96 23.33 5.04
N ARG A 497 3.89 22.36 5.99
CA ARG A 497 2.65 21.95 6.66
C ARG A 497 2.36 22.75 7.94
N VAL A 498 3.41 23.31 8.56
CA VAL A 498 3.27 24.04 9.84
C VAL A 498 2.21 25.12 9.81
N PRO A 499 2.10 26.00 8.79
CA PRO A 499 1.05 27.03 8.75
C PRO A 499 -0.37 26.43 8.78
N TYR A 500 -0.60 25.33 8.08
CA TYR A 500 -1.87 24.62 8.09
C TYR A 500 -2.14 23.94 9.44
N LEU A 501 -1.18 23.22 9.98
CA LEU A 501 -1.30 22.52 11.26
C LEU A 501 -1.51 23.46 12.45
N SER A 502 -0.94 24.64 12.40
CA SER A 502 -1.12 25.68 13.44
C SER A 502 -2.41 26.49 13.28
N GLY A 503 -3.18 26.28 12.20
CA GLY A 503 -4.37 27.06 11.90
C GLY A 503 -4.09 28.44 11.28
N ALA A 504 -2.84 28.79 11.00
CA ALA A 504 -2.47 30.04 10.34
C ALA A 504 -2.82 30.05 8.84
N GLN A 505 -2.98 28.87 8.23
CA GLN A 505 -3.41 28.71 6.84
C GLN A 505 -4.71 27.90 6.78
N SER A 506 -5.70 28.38 6.05
CA SER A 506 -6.95 27.66 5.81
C SER A 506 -6.71 26.41 4.92
N ARG A 507 -7.68 25.48 4.94
CA ARG A 507 -7.66 24.32 4.05
C ARG A 507 -7.59 24.73 2.57
N ASP A 508 -8.38 25.71 2.17
CA ASP A 508 -8.43 26.17 0.78
C ASP A 508 -7.11 26.79 0.33
N ALA A 509 -6.52 27.66 1.16
CA ALA A 509 -5.21 28.24 0.88
C ALA A 509 -4.09 27.18 0.84
N PHE A 510 -4.21 26.13 1.66
CA PHE A 510 -3.29 25.00 1.60
C PHE A 510 -3.42 24.22 0.29
N LEU A 511 -4.64 23.92 -0.13
CA LEU A 511 -4.91 23.19 -1.37
C LEU A 511 -4.49 23.99 -2.60
N ASP A 512 -4.76 25.31 -2.66
CA ASP A 512 -4.32 26.19 -3.73
C ASP A 512 -2.79 26.22 -3.90
N ALA A 513 -2.06 26.15 -2.79
CA ALA A 513 -0.60 26.14 -2.80
C ALA A 513 0.02 24.79 -3.21
N ASN A 514 -0.74 23.69 -3.12
CA ASN A 514 -0.22 22.33 -3.30
C ASN A 514 -0.87 21.54 -4.45
N VAL A 515 -2.03 21.96 -4.94
CA VAL A 515 -2.74 21.36 -6.08
C VAL A 515 -3.06 22.47 -7.06
N ASP A 516 -2.25 22.61 -8.07
CA ASP A 516 -2.30 23.72 -9.04
C ASP A 516 -3.65 23.84 -9.78
N ALA A 517 -4.40 22.74 -9.94
CA ALA A 517 -5.73 22.74 -10.52
C ALA A 517 -6.85 23.24 -9.58
N MET A 518 -6.57 23.49 -8.29
CA MET A 518 -7.61 23.85 -7.31
C MET A 518 -8.41 25.11 -7.66
N PRO A 519 -7.80 26.20 -8.15
CA PRO A 519 -8.59 27.36 -8.55
C PRO A 519 -9.58 27.04 -9.68
N LEU A 520 -9.18 26.20 -10.65
CA LEU A 520 -10.05 25.73 -11.73
C LEU A 520 -11.17 24.83 -11.19
N PHE A 521 -10.84 23.89 -10.29
CA PHE A 521 -11.84 23.01 -9.66
C PHE A 521 -12.84 23.79 -8.81
N ARG A 522 -12.38 24.82 -8.08
CA ARG A 522 -13.27 25.69 -7.30
C ARG A 522 -14.23 26.44 -8.20
N PHE A 523 -13.76 27.01 -9.30
CA PHE A 523 -14.63 27.64 -10.28
C PHE A 523 -15.68 26.66 -10.81
N VAL A 524 -15.27 25.47 -11.24
CA VAL A 524 -16.16 24.42 -11.73
C VAL A 524 -17.20 24.04 -10.67
N ASN A 525 -16.79 23.83 -9.43
CA ASN A 525 -17.67 23.38 -8.35
C ASN A 525 -18.71 24.43 -7.96
N THR A 526 -18.37 25.73 -8.04
CA THR A 526 -19.21 26.82 -7.54
C THR A 526 -19.99 27.55 -8.63
N GLN A 527 -19.45 27.61 -9.85
CA GLN A 527 -20.03 28.43 -10.92
C GLN A 527 -20.75 27.62 -12.01
N LEU A 528 -20.36 26.34 -12.21
CA LEU A 528 -21.02 25.55 -13.23
C LEU A 528 -22.30 24.86 -12.71
N PRO A 529 -23.29 24.63 -13.59
CA PRO A 529 -24.50 23.88 -13.25
C PRO A 529 -24.18 22.51 -12.65
N PRO A 530 -25.03 21.97 -11.76
CA PRO A 530 -24.79 20.65 -11.13
C PRO A 530 -24.70 19.47 -12.10
N ASP A 531 -25.38 19.56 -13.24
CA ASP A 531 -25.42 18.55 -14.30
C ASP A 531 -24.28 18.68 -15.32
N SER A 532 -23.37 19.62 -15.14
CA SER A 532 -22.21 19.81 -16.01
C SER A 532 -21.31 18.60 -15.98
N ARG A 533 -20.81 18.21 -17.17
CA ARG A 533 -19.75 17.22 -17.33
C ARG A 533 -18.52 17.83 -17.97
N VAL A 534 -17.38 17.72 -17.29
CA VAL A 534 -16.14 18.43 -17.62
C VAL A 534 -15.12 17.45 -18.22
N LEU A 535 -14.63 17.73 -19.43
CA LEU A 535 -13.49 17.04 -20.01
C LEU A 535 -12.20 17.58 -19.40
N LEU A 536 -11.35 16.72 -18.85
CA LEU A 536 -10.07 17.10 -18.24
C LEU A 536 -8.93 16.83 -19.23
N MET A 537 -8.16 17.88 -19.58
CA MET A 537 -7.07 17.83 -20.56
C MET A 537 -5.86 18.64 -20.08
N PRO A 538 -4.65 18.41 -20.63
CA PRO A 538 -4.23 17.27 -21.45
C PRO A 538 -3.97 15.99 -20.64
N TYR A 539 -3.61 16.11 -19.35
CA TYR A 539 -3.33 14.95 -18.47
C TYR A 539 -3.85 15.17 -17.03
N GLU A 540 -4.79 16.05 -16.82
CA GLU A 540 -5.34 16.25 -15.48
C GLU A 540 -6.19 15.04 -15.07
N SER A 541 -5.81 14.37 -13.99
CA SER A 541 -6.53 13.22 -13.45
C SER A 541 -6.72 13.28 -11.93
N ARG A 542 -6.33 14.37 -11.26
CA ARG A 542 -6.49 14.58 -9.81
C ARG A 542 -7.90 15.01 -9.44
N SER A 543 -8.87 14.24 -9.87
CA SER A 543 -10.30 14.59 -9.91
C SER A 543 -11.03 14.51 -8.57
N TYR A 544 -10.39 14.06 -7.49
CA TYR A 544 -11.01 13.90 -6.17
C TYR A 544 -11.70 15.18 -5.64
N TYR A 545 -11.12 16.36 -5.88
CA TYR A 545 -11.67 17.63 -5.44
C TYR A 545 -12.71 18.23 -6.40
N LEU A 546 -13.01 17.55 -7.49
CA LEU A 546 -14.01 17.99 -8.45
C LEU A 546 -15.39 17.42 -8.06
N ASP A 547 -16.40 18.28 -7.89
CA ASP A 547 -17.77 17.91 -7.47
C ASP A 547 -18.76 17.84 -8.65
N ARG A 548 -18.28 18.06 -9.88
CA ARG A 548 -19.05 17.87 -11.11
C ARG A 548 -18.66 16.57 -11.77
N SER A 549 -19.56 16.02 -12.59
CA SER A 549 -19.24 14.88 -13.44
C SER A 549 -18.10 15.23 -14.38
N TYR A 550 -17.20 14.31 -14.65
CA TYR A 550 -16.05 14.57 -15.51
C TYR A 550 -15.70 13.34 -16.37
N LEU A 551 -14.84 13.58 -17.34
CA LEU A 551 -14.23 12.60 -18.22
C LEU A 551 -12.73 12.91 -18.32
N TRP A 552 -11.86 11.94 -18.04
CA TRP A 552 -10.44 12.07 -18.36
C TRP A 552 -10.26 11.99 -19.88
N GLY A 553 -9.78 13.05 -20.49
CA GLY A 553 -9.70 13.14 -21.95
C GLY A 553 -8.46 12.51 -22.56
N HIS A 554 -7.42 12.22 -21.79
CA HIS A 554 -6.16 11.70 -22.32
C HIS A 554 -6.23 10.21 -22.72
N PRO A 555 -5.61 9.84 -23.86
CA PRO A 555 -5.75 8.51 -24.45
C PRO A 555 -5.06 7.37 -23.65
N ILE A 556 -4.23 7.71 -22.67
CA ILE A 556 -3.57 6.74 -21.78
C ILE A 556 -4.57 6.05 -20.84
N ALA A 557 -5.67 6.75 -20.49
CA ALA A 557 -6.64 6.24 -19.53
C ALA A 557 -7.95 5.81 -20.17
N GLN A 558 -8.27 6.30 -21.38
CA GLN A 558 -9.55 6.04 -22.01
C GLN A 558 -9.46 5.97 -23.53
N ARG A 559 -10.40 5.25 -24.12
CA ARG A 559 -10.62 5.16 -25.57
C ARG A 559 -12.08 5.46 -25.96
N LEU A 560 -12.80 6.18 -25.11
CA LEU A 560 -14.15 6.69 -25.39
C LEU A 560 -14.09 7.82 -26.42
N VAL A 561 -13.09 8.71 -26.29
CA VAL A 561 -12.74 9.67 -27.32
C VAL A 561 -11.50 9.16 -28.03
N ARG A 562 -11.65 8.79 -29.30
CA ARG A 562 -10.53 8.39 -30.17
C ARG A 562 -10.06 9.62 -30.91
N TRP A 563 -9.12 10.35 -30.30
CA TRP A 563 -8.66 11.63 -30.83
C TRP A 563 -8.05 11.52 -32.23
N GLU A 564 -7.38 10.42 -32.54
CA GLU A 564 -6.80 10.11 -33.85
C GLU A 564 -7.85 9.94 -34.98
N GLN A 565 -9.11 9.74 -34.61
CA GLN A 565 -10.22 9.60 -35.55
C GLN A 565 -11.02 10.90 -35.72
N GLN A 566 -10.74 11.92 -34.92
CA GLN A 566 -11.42 13.21 -34.99
C GLN A 566 -10.76 14.06 -36.10
N GLN A 567 -11.41 14.11 -37.27
CA GLN A 567 -10.87 14.79 -38.46
C GLN A 567 -11.15 16.30 -38.45
N SER A 568 -12.06 16.78 -37.62
CA SER A 568 -12.39 18.20 -37.50
C SER A 568 -12.89 18.56 -36.09
N PRO A 569 -12.84 19.84 -35.71
CA PRO A 569 -13.41 20.32 -34.44
C PRO A 569 -14.90 20.01 -34.29
N GLU A 570 -15.68 20.05 -35.38
CA GLU A 570 -17.11 19.73 -35.38
C GLU A 570 -17.36 18.26 -35.04
N MET A 571 -16.55 17.35 -35.60
CA MET A 571 -16.63 15.92 -35.29
C MET A 571 -16.23 15.67 -33.82
N ALA A 572 -15.18 16.32 -33.33
CA ALA A 572 -14.75 16.23 -31.95
C ALA A 572 -15.85 16.76 -31.00
N LEU A 573 -16.45 17.94 -31.30
CA LEU A 573 -17.57 18.49 -30.55
C LEU A 573 -18.75 17.53 -30.49
N ALA A 574 -19.14 16.95 -31.64
CA ALA A 574 -20.25 15.99 -31.72
C ALA A 574 -19.98 14.75 -30.85
N THR A 575 -18.75 14.22 -30.91
CA THR A 575 -18.32 13.10 -30.06
C THR A 575 -18.40 13.45 -28.58
N LEU A 576 -17.85 14.60 -28.17
CA LEU A 576 -17.86 15.05 -26.78
C LEU A 576 -19.29 15.24 -26.26
N ARG A 577 -20.16 15.85 -27.07
CA ARG A 577 -21.58 16.02 -26.72
C ARG A 577 -22.32 14.69 -26.61
N SER A 578 -22.05 13.73 -27.47
CA SER A 578 -22.63 12.37 -27.37
C SER A 578 -22.24 11.66 -26.07
N LEU A 579 -21.08 12.03 -25.50
CA LEU A 579 -20.62 11.59 -24.17
C LEU A 579 -21.15 12.47 -23.02
N GLY A 580 -22.01 13.47 -23.32
CA GLY A 580 -22.59 14.38 -22.34
C GLY A 580 -21.62 15.44 -21.83
N VAL A 581 -20.48 15.64 -22.49
CA VAL A 581 -19.51 16.68 -22.11
C VAL A 581 -20.06 18.06 -22.46
N THR A 582 -20.07 18.95 -21.50
CA THR A 582 -20.56 20.33 -21.62
C THR A 582 -19.47 21.38 -21.51
N HIS A 583 -18.39 21.03 -20.81
CA HIS A 583 -17.27 21.93 -20.51
C HIS A 583 -15.94 21.25 -20.74
N LEU A 584 -14.88 22.05 -20.97
CA LEU A 584 -13.51 21.62 -21.08
C LEU A 584 -12.69 22.34 -20.00
N LEU A 585 -11.89 21.60 -19.23
CA LEU A 585 -10.85 22.11 -18.35
C LEU A 585 -9.50 21.72 -18.91
N GLU A 586 -8.69 22.70 -19.24
CA GLU A 586 -7.31 22.51 -19.69
C GLU A 586 -6.33 22.99 -18.63
N ASN A 587 -5.45 22.05 -18.18
CA ASN A 587 -4.32 22.35 -17.31
C ASN A 587 -3.02 21.90 -18.02
N PRO A 588 -2.34 22.82 -18.75
CA PRO A 588 -1.17 22.48 -19.58
C PRO A 588 0.10 22.18 -18.79
N ARG A 589 0.12 22.38 -17.47
CA ARG A 589 1.33 22.15 -16.64
C ARG A 589 1.78 20.70 -16.59
N TRP A 590 0.87 19.76 -16.83
CA TRP A 590 1.12 18.34 -16.75
C TRP A 590 1.03 17.71 -18.15
N LEU A 591 2.14 17.78 -18.88
CA LEU A 591 2.30 17.16 -20.20
C LEU A 591 3.27 15.99 -20.09
N TYR A 592 2.83 14.79 -20.46
CA TYR A 592 3.77 13.71 -20.74
C TYR A 592 4.37 13.94 -22.11
N THR A 593 5.42 14.77 -22.16
CA THR A 593 6.13 15.11 -23.41
C THR A 593 6.72 13.89 -24.11
N GLU A 594 7.09 12.87 -23.34
CA GLU A 594 7.69 11.63 -23.82
C GLU A 594 6.72 10.77 -24.66
N LEU A 595 5.43 10.89 -24.44
CA LEU A 595 4.43 10.08 -25.14
C LEU A 595 3.99 10.67 -26.48
N ARG A 596 4.36 11.91 -26.79
CA ARG A 596 4.08 12.65 -28.04
C ARG A 596 2.62 12.65 -28.50
N TYR A 597 1.69 12.05 -27.75
CA TYR A 597 0.28 12.05 -28.13
C TYR A 597 -0.31 13.47 -28.15
N TRP A 598 0.18 14.31 -27.24
CA TRP A 598 -0.28 15.69 -27.15
C TRP A 598 0.10 16.48 -28.41
N ASP A 599 1.26 16.26 -28.96
CA ASP A 599 1.69 16.92 -30.20
C ASP A 599 0.77 16.58 -31.38
N GLN A 600 0.18 15.37 -31.36
CA GLN A 600 -0.77 14.91 -32.39
C GLN A 600 -2.15 15.54 -32.24
N ILE A 601 -2.67 15.65 -31.01
CA ILE A 601 -4.04 16.14 -30.77
C ILE A 601 -4.10 17.65 -30.47
N ARG A 602 -2.98 18.28 -30.14
CA ARG A 602 -2.92 19.70 -29.83
C ARG A 602 -3.48 20.61 -30.92
N PRO A 603 -3.17 20.42 -32.21
CA PRO A 603 -3.74 21.26 -33.28
C PRO A 603 -5.27 21.20 -33.28
N LEU A 604 -5.85 20.00 -33.20
CA LEU A 604 -7.30 19.80 -33.10
C LEU A 604 -7.89 20.47 -31.85
N MET A 605 -7.21 20.36 -30.71
CA MET A 605 -7.67 20.98 -29.45
C MET A 605 -7.68 22.51 -29.55
N LEU A 606 -6.67 23.11 -30.16
CA LEU A 606 -6.61 24.57 -30.38
C LEU A 606 -7.75 25.04 -31.29
N GLU A 607 -8.04 24.30 -32.37
CA GLU A 607 -9.17 24.61 -33.25
C GLU A 607 -10.51 24.41 -32.55
N LEU A 608 -10.66 23.33 -31.75
CA LEU A 608 -11.85 23.07 -30.97
C LEU A 608 -12.11 24.22 -29.97
N GLN A 609 -11.07 24.68 -29.28
CA GLN A 609 -11.16 25.81 -28.34
C GLN A 609 -11.53 27.11 -29.06
N ALA A 610 -10.88 27.41 -30.18
CA ALA A 610 -11.10 28.66 -30.92
C ALA A 610 -12.50 28.75 -31.56
N ARG A 611 -13.00 27.63 -32.10
CA ARG A 611 -14.22 27.63 -32.92
C ARG A 611 -15.45 27.08 -32.17
N CYS A 612 -15.25 26.14 -31.26
CA CYS A 612 -16.34 25.36 -30.69
C CYS A 612 -16.47 25.54 -29.16
N ALA A 613 -15.67 26.40 -28.56
CA ALA A 613 -15.71 26.68 -27.13
C ALA A 613 -15.63 28.16 -26.82
N GLU A 614 -15.97 28.51 -25.58
CA GLU A 614 -15.91 29.89 -25.08
C GLU A 614 -15.26 29.87 -23.69
N PRO A 615 -14.20 30.66 -23.45
CA PRO A 615 -13.53 30.69 -22.16
C PRO A 615 -14.44 31.33 -21.10
N LEU A 616 -14.64 30.64 -19.99
CA LEU A 616 -15.40 31.10 -18.83
C LEU A 616 -14.51 31.61 -17.70
N PHE A 617 -13.37 30.95 -17.50
CA PHE A 617 -12.45 31.25 -16.40
C PHE A 617 -11.02 30.92 -16.79
N ARG A 618 -10.09 31.79 -16.44
CA ARG A 618 -8.66 31.61 -16.65
C ARG A 618 -7.90 31.89 -15.36
N ASP A 619 -6.97 31.01 -15.02
CA ASP A 619 -6.01 31.17 -13.94
C ASP A 619 -4.61 30.78 -14.42
N GLY A 620 -3.57 31.07 -13.62
CA GLY A 620 -2.18 30.70 -13.92
C GLY A 620 -1.96 29.20 -14.14
N ALA A 621 -2.88 28.34 -13.73
CA ALA A 621 -2.84 26.90 -13.95
C ALA A 621 -3.46 26.46 -15.29
N GLY A 622 -4.46 27.20 -15.82
CA GLY A 622 -5.16 26.77 -17.03
C GLY A 622 -6.45 27.55 -17.31
N VAL A 623 -7.34 26.93 -18.07
CA VAL A 623 -8.58 27.56 -18.56
C VAL A 623 -9.76 26.60 -18.47
N VAL A 624 -10.93 27.13 -18.10
CA VAL A 624 -12.21 26.43 -18.19
C VAL A 624 -13.03 27.05 -19.32
N PHE A 625 -13.54 26.20 -20.21
CA PHE A 625 -14.37 26.60 -21.35
C PHE A 625 -15.76 25.95 -21.25
N VAL A 626 -16.78 26.64 -21.78
CA VAL A 626 -18.06 26.01 -22.15
C VAL A 626 -18.03 25.60 -23.61
N LEU A 627 -18.53 24.40 -23.93
CA LEU A 627 -18.65 23.93 -25.31
C LEU A 627 -19.89 24.55 -25.96
N ARG A 628 -19.72 25.18 -27.12
CA ARG A 628 -20.80 25.76 -27.93
C ARG A 628 -21.73 24.67 -28.49
N GLU A 629 -22.92 25.02 -28.88
CA GLU A 629 -23.83 24.07 -29.57
C GLU A 629 -23.32 23.73 -30.96
N VAL A 630 -22.78 24.70 -31.67
CA VAL A 630 -22.24 24.59 -33.02
C VAL A 630 -20.94 25.38 -33.08
N CYS A 631 -19.97 24.86 -33.84
CA CYS A 631 -18.74 25.59 -34.08
C CYS A 631 -18.97 26.84 -34.95
N VAL A 632 -18.35 27.95 -34.61
CA VAL A 632 -18.41 29.15 -35.45
C VAL A 632 -17.44 29.03 -36.62
N PRO A 633 -17.81 29.57 -37.83
CA PRO A 633 -16.86 29.70 -38.92
C PRO A 633 -15.73 30.66 -38.51
N GLY A 634 -14.49 30.25 -38.60
CA GLY A 634 -13.34 31.12 -38.31
C GLY A 634 -12.02 30.45 -38.62
N SER A 635 -11.11 31.22 -39.20
CA SER A 635 -9.68 30.88 -39.22
C SER A 635 -9.07 31.35 -37.89
N LEU A 636 -8.09 30.61 -37.38
CA LEU A 636 -7.21 31.07 -36.29
C LEU A 636 -6.69 32.46 -36.64
N SER A 637 -7.10 33.52 -35.93
CA SER A 637 -6.43 34.80 -36.05
C SER A 637 -5.01 34.62 -35.50
N THR A 638 -4.02 35.03 -36.26
CA THR A 638 -2.60 34.91 -35.91
C THR A 638 -2.21 35.81 -34.74
N ASP A 639 -3.15 36.61 -34.21
CA ASP A 639 -2.94 37.53 -33.11
C ASP A 639 -3.14 36.94 -31.70
N ASP A 640 -3.70 35.72 -31.57
CA ASP A 640 -3.82 35.03 -30.27
C ASP A 640 -2.52 34.25 -29.89
N THR A 641 -1.37 34.81 -30.25
CA THR A 641 -0.04 34.22 -29.97
C THR A 641 0.38 34.30 -28.49
N ASP A 642 -0.45 34.80 -27.60
CA ASP A 642 -0.19 34.80 -26.14
C ASP A 642 -0.20 33.39 -25.49
N PHE A 643 -0.53 32.36 -26.25
CA PHE A 643 -0.40 30.95 -25.80
C PHE A 643 1.05 30.40 -25.87
N ARG A 644 2.03 31.18 -26.34
CA ARG A 644 3.40 30.66 -26.60
C ARG A 644 4.38 30.72 -25.44
N THR A 645 3.99 31.28 -24.30
CA THR A 645 4.95 31.47 -23.18
C THR A 645 4.43 30.93 -21.87
N ILE A 646 4.18 29.61 -21.80
CA ILE A 646 4.28 28.88 -20.54
C ILE A 646 5.07 27.60 -20.87
N SER A 647 6.41 27.76 -20.98
CA SER A 647 7.41 26.70 -20.96
C SER A 647 7.82 26.41 -19.52
#